data_4aeabc26c9930a707636c71298bcf6ea
#
_entry.id   4aeabc26c9930a707636c71298bcf6ea
#
_cell.length_a   1.000
_cell.length_b   1.000
_cell.length_c   1.000
_cell.angle_alpha   90.00
_cell.angle_beta   90.00
_cell.angle_gamma   90.00
#
_symmetry.space_group_name_H-M   'P 1'
#
loop_
_entity.id
_entity.type
_entity.pdbx_description
1 polymer ?
#
loop_
_entity_poly.entity_id
_entity_poly.type
_entity_poly.pdbx_seq_one_letter_code
_entity_poly.pdbx_strand_id
1 'polypeptide(L)'
;MIAMKRLFPLIASALLAVLGAGSCADRTAAEPPLLITQVPLDYFNDSTAAVYLADLQRGGVDVVLVSLEEVFQTGAAREARMQRLRDAIRYFEDAGFRTGVWTNSLGYGGLRPELEAQYPGLLHLTEFGGRTGGAVCSTDTLFLGLMRRTVQDIARAGARFILMDDDLVQSVRPGFTCVCPGHLALLKAATGKDYTREQVRDLFTGAPSAERTAFLDVMGRSMTDFCRSLREAVDEVDPGIAMGICASYTHFDAEGVDMEELSRILAGQGHQPFLRLSGATYWPAVAPRFPGQTLGDVADFVRMQAGWYRDRDIILFDENDPYPRKSDIVPAAWCELYDKVMMAEGGVHRHKYMCCYQPQQPERAYVEAHVADMEDDAVLLGLFRSTAPCGFRVWEAEHRLRDLCLPVPYAGNGRMMVEASHSAAAAFLGANGVPSCYTGAGGPGIAFGDQARLLPSEAFAGGLVLDVPAALALLSRGVDVGLAAAQPLDAPSAESFDGGEPQPVSPAGTCYGLVPREGVDVRVLGEFVAGGKRVPSCLLCRTPDGTFAIYGWDGYDQLFRQPRFWGSTDRMHQLREIYTLLSGGKELPASLRDAGGMYALAALSADGKRLSVLLCNPGKDAVSAPCLEIPGKWSVSRTLRTEAAREDGALVLSSLPAGGWCVVQLAIPASTRRRFSCP
;
A
#
# COMPACT_ATOMS: atom_id res chain seq x y z
N MET A 1 21.72 -26.12 -29.10
CA MET A 1 22.51 -25.09 -28.40
C MET A 1 23.14 -24.17 -29.45
N ILE A 2 22.40 -23.34 -30.14
CA ILE A 2 22.81 -22.24 -31.04
C ILE A 2 21.46 -21.73 -31.62
N ALA A 3 20.78 -20.77 -30.98
CA ALA A 3 19.74 -19.91 -31.59
C ALA A 3 19.07 -18.92 -30.60
N MET A 4 19.78 -18.48 -29.54
CA MET A 4 19.21 -17.44 -28.62
C MET A 4 20.11 -16.22 -28.42
N LYS A 5 20.95 -15.87 -29.41
CA LYS A 5 21.91 -14.76 -29.27
C LYS A 5 21.59 -13.50 -30.08
N ARG A 6 20.35 -13.26 -30.55
CA ARG A 6 20.07 -12.09 -31.41
C ARG A 6 18.85 -11.22 -31.04
N LEU A 7 18.35 -11.25 -29.81
CA LEU A 7 17.25 -10.34 -29.41
C LEU A 7 17.63 -9.29 -28.32
N PHE A 8 18.85 -9.27 -27.84
CA PHE A 8 19.28 -8.46 -26.71
C PHE A 8 19.71 -7.00 -26.98
N PRO A 9 19.93 -6.47 -28.22
CA PRO A 9 20.34 -5.07 -28.36
C PRO A 9 19.22 -4.05 -28.42
N LEU A 10 17.94 -4.44 -28.55
CA LEU A 10 16.83 -3.50 -28.72
C LEU A 10 16.15 -3.09 -27.40
N ILE A 11 16.32 -3.85 -26.34
CA ILE A 11 15.69 -3.55 -25.03
C ILE A 11 16.51 -2.51 -24.23
N ALA A 12 17.81 -2.41 -24.46
CA ALA A 12 18.67 -1.43 -23.79
C ALA A 12 18.38 0.04 -24.17
N SER A 13 17.75 0.27 -25.33
CA SER A 13 17.41 1.63 -25.80
C SER A 13 16.05 2.14 -25.27
N ALA A 14 15.16 1.25 -24.87
CA ALA A 14 13.81 1.63 -24.43
C ALA A 14 13.81 2.26 -23.01
N LEU A 15 14.70 1.86 -22.12
CA LEU A 15 14.74 2.40 -20.76
C LEU A 15 15.50 3.75 -20.64
N LEU A 16 16.35 4.08 -21.61
CA LEU A 16 16.86 5.46 -21.75
C LEU A 16 15.77 6.42 -22.26
N ALA A 17 14.76 5.91 -22.96
CA ALA A 17 13.59 6.66 -23.40
C ALA A 17 12.52 6.83 -22.29
N VAL A 18 12.47 5.93 -21.29
CA VAL A 18 11.55 6.03 -20.15
C VAL A 18 12.03 7.02 -19.09
N LEU A 19 13.32 7.32 -19.03
CA LEU A 19 13.90 8.37 -18.17
C LEU A 19 14.06 9.72 -18.88
N GLY A 20 13.64 9.86 -20.12
CA GLY A 20 13.74 11.10 -20.90
C GLY A 20 12.60 11.26 -21.89
N ALA A 21 11.70 12.19 -21.61
CA ALA A 21 10.69 12.80 -22.49
C ALA A 21 9.73 11.85 -23.22
N GLY A 22 8.62 11.53 -22.58
CA GLY A 22 7.45 10.96 -23.25
C GLY A 22 6.17 11.50 -22.62
N SER A 23 5.47 12.38 -23.34
CA SER A 23 4.20 12.96 -22.92
C SER A 23 3.15 11.89 -22.62
N CYS A 24 2.27 12.17 -21.65
CA CYS A 24 1.07 11.40 -21.30
C CYS A 24 0.09 11.30 -22.49
N ALA A 25 0.35 10.42 -23.46
CA ALA A 25 -0.66 10.01 -24.44
C ALA A 25 -0.28 8.62 -24.99
N ASP A 26 -1.17 7.65 -24.81
CA ASP A 26 -1.13 6.28 -25.31
C ASP A 26 -0.26 5.26 -24.54
N ARG A 27 -0.69 4.88 -23.32
CA ARG A 27 -0.28 3.62 -22.66
C ARG A 27 -1.06 2.40 -23.21
N THR A 28 -1.07 2.16 -24.51
CA THR A 28 -1.84 1.06 -25.12
C THR A 28 -1.10 -0.28 -25.17
N ALA A 29 0.17 -0.34 -24.77
CA ALA A 29 0.91 -1.60 -24.57
C ALA A 29 1.87 -1.40 -23.38
N ALA A 30 1.40 -1.52 -22.16
CA ALA A 30 2.27 -1.44 -20.99
C ALA A 30 3.34 -2.53 -21.09
N GLU A 31 4.61 -2.10 -21.04
CA GLU A 31 5.74 -3.01 -20.85
C GLU A 31 5.55 -3.81 -19.57
N PRO A 32 6.08 -5.05 -19.48
CA PRO A 32 5.99 -5.82 -18.24
C PRO A 32 6.68 -5.04 -17.10
N PRO A 33 6.18 -5.16 -15.85
CA PRO A 33 6.78 -4.47 -14.72
C PRO A 33 8.22 -4.95 -14.52
N LEU A 34 9.14 -3.99 -14.31
CA LEU A 34 10.53 -4.31 -13.99
C LEU A 34 10.62 -5.10 -12.70
N LEU A 35 11.58 -6.02 -12.63
CA LEU A 35 11.94 -6.75 -11.43
C LEU A 35 13.26 -6.24 -10.88
N ILE A 36 13.21 -5.68 -9.69
CA ILE A 36 14.36 -5.19 -8.93
C ILE A 36 14.61 -6.13 -7.76
N THR A 37 15.89 -6.41 -7.46
CA THR A 37 16.25 -7.12 -6.23
C THR A 37 17.52 -6.55 -5.61
N GLN A 38 17.70 -6.79 -4.32
CA GLN A 38 18.89 -6.35 -3.58
C GLN A 38 19.91 -7.47 -3.45
N VAL A 39 21.19 -7.09 -3.48
CA VAL A 39 22.33 -7.93 -3.11
C VAL A 39 23.11 -7.23 -2.00
N PRO A 40 23.23 -7.84 -0.80
CA PRO A 40 23.95 -7.22 0.31
C PRO A 40 25.44 -7.10 0.05
N LEU A 41 25.97 -5.87 0.12
CA LEU A 41 27.41 -5.62 -0.08
C LEU A 41 28.30 -6.40 0.92
N ASP A 42 27.79 -6.59 2.15
CA ASP A 42 28.56 -7.25 3.20
C ASP A 42 28.84 -8.71 2.92
N TYR A 43 28.01 -9.34 2.10
CA TYR A 43 28.17 -10.74 1.66
C TYR A 43 28.74 -10.89 0.26
N PHE A 44 28.94 -9.79 -0.46
CA PHE A 44 29.54 -9.82 -1.81
C PHE A 44 31.08 -9.92 -1.75
N ASN A 45 31.63 -10.97 -2.35
CA ASN A 45 33.05 -11.22 -2.51
C ASN A 45 33.28 -12.24 -3.62
N ASP A 46 34.54 -12.52 -3.97
CA ASP A 46 34.90 -13.42 -5.08
C ASP A 46 34.29 -14.83 -4.99
N SER A 47 34.04 -15.33 -3.77
CA SER A 47 33.48 -16.67 -3.58
C SER A 47 31.94 -16.67 -3.68
N THR A 48 31.28 -15.54 -3.52
CA THR A 48 29.82 -15.42 -3.47
C THR A 48 29.20 -14.75 -4.70
N ALA A 49 29.99 -13.97 -5.43
CA ALA A 49 29.55 -13.22 -6.60
C ALA A 49 28.87 -14.09 -7.66
N ALA A 50 29.47 -15.27 -7.95
CA ALA A 50 28.90 -16.20 -8.93
C ALA A 50 27.53 -16.79 -8.48
N VAL A 51 27.32 -16.95 -7.17
CA VAL A 51 26.07 -17.46 -6.60
C VAL A 51 24.95 -16.43 -6.80
N TYR A 52 25.20 -15.17 -6.44
CA TYR A 52 24.26 -14.09 -6.68
C TYR A 52 23.95 -13.93 -8.17
N LEU A 53 24.98 -13.93 -9.03
CA LEU A 53 24.79 -13.80 -10.46
C LEU A 53 23.89 -14.90 -11.03
N ALA A 54 24.10 -16.14 -10.61
CA ALA A 54 23.27 -17.26 -11.06
C ALA A 54 21.80 -17.10 -10.66
N ASP A 55 21.54 -16.64 -9.43
CA ASP A 55 20.15 -16.43 -8.95
C ASP A 55 19.49 -15.23 -9.64
N LEU A 56 20.21 -14.14 -9.86
CA LEU A 56 19.73 -12.98 -10.60
C LEU A 56 19.32 -13.34 -12.04
N GLN A 57 20.17 -14.13 -12.71
CA GLN A 57 19.91 -14.59 -14.08
C GLN A 57 18.72 -15.57 -14.15
N ARG A 58 18.64 -16.51 -13.22
CA ARG A 58 17.52 -17.47 -13.12
C ARG A 58 16.21 -16.76 -12.85
N GLY A 59 16.21 -15.76 -11.98
CA GLY A 59 15.05 -14.98 -11.60
C GLY A 59 14.61 -13.94 -12.62
N GLY A 60 15.34 -13.77 -13.74
CA GLY A 60 15.00 -12.79 -14.77
C GLY A 60 15.00 -11.34 -14.22
N VAL A 61 15.94 -11.02 -13.34
CA VAL A 61 16.07 -9.70 -12.73
C VAL A 61 16.49 -8.67 -13.77
N ASP A 62 15.87 -7.49 -13.76
CA ASP A 62 16.18 -6.37 -14.64
C ASP A 62 17.16 -5.39 -14.01
N VAL A 63 17.07 -5.21 -12.69
CA VAL A 63 17.84 -4.19 -11.96
C VAL A 63 18.37 -4.78 -10.65
N VAL A 64 19.65 -4.55 -10.40
CA VAL A 64 20.32 -4.95 -9.15
C VAL A 64 20.54 -3.73 -8.27
N LEU A 65 20.14 -3.81 -7.01
CA LEU A 65 20.49 -2.86 -5.97
C LEU A 65 21.59 -3.46 -5.08
N VAL A 66 22.77 -2.87 -5.07
CA VAL A 66 23.76 -3.22 -4.05
C VAL A 66 23.37 -2.54 -2.76
N SER A 67 23.01 -3.29 -1.71
CA SER A 67 22.63 -2.68 -0.44
C SER A 67 23.84 -2.32 0.40
N LEU A 68 23.97 -1.04 0.66
CA LEU A 68 25.01 -0.42 1.46
C LEU A 68 24.43 -0.02 2.83
N GLU A 69 24.52 -0.93 3.77
CA GLU A 69 24.17 -0.67 5.16
C GLU A 69 25.28 0.00 5.95
N GLU A 70 25.59 0.33 6.95
CA GLU A 70 26.81 0.82 7.66
C GLU A 70 27.61 1.89 6.90
N VAL A 71 26.97 3.00 6.62
CA VAL A 71 27.56 4.08 5.80
C VAL A 71 28.57 4.98 6.55
N PHE A 72 28.76 4.81 7.87
CA PHE A 72 29.47 5.77 8.71
C PHE A 72 30.89 5.37 9.08
N GLN A 73 31.46 4.37 8.41
CA GLN A 73 32.86 4.00 8.58
C GLN A 73 33.79 5.13 8.14
N THR A 74 34.99 5.17 8.70
CA THR A 74 36.01 6.19 8.41
C THR A 74 37.37 5.57 8.07
N GLY A 75 38.26 6.36 7.51
CA GLY A 75 39.64 5.94 7.18
C GLY A 75 39.69 4.73 6.25
N ALA A 76 40.62 3.85 6.49
CA ALA A 76 40.89 2.66 5.63
C ALA A 76 39.67 1.72 5.52
N ALA A 77 38.83 1.59 6.57
CA ALA A 77 37.63 0.77 6.53
C ALA A 77 36.61 1.33 5.52
N ARG A 78 36.43 2.65 5.49
CA ARG A 78 35.57 3.32 4.49
C ARG A 78 36.10 3.13 3.07
N GLU A 79 37.39 3.33 2.88
CA GLU A 79 38.03 3.17 1.56
C GLU A 79 37.89 1.73 1.03
N ALA A 80 38.11 0.73 1.87
CA ALA A 80 37.95 -0.68 1.53
C ALA A 80 36.46 -0.99 1.19
N ARG A 81 35.50 -0.42 1.94
CA ARG A 81 34.08 -0.62 1.68
C ARG A 81 33.66 0.03 0.34
N MET A 82 34.14 1.24 0.06
CA MET A 82 33.87 1.90 -1.23
C MET A 82 34.54 1.20 -2.40
N GLN A 83 35.72 0.61 -2.19
CA GLN A 83 36.35 -0.22 -3.23
C GLN A 83 35.49 -1.46 -3.53
N ARG A 84 35.03 -2.17 -2.49
CA ARG A 84 34.12 -3.33 -2.66
C ARG A 84 32.83 -2.94 -3.36
N LEU A 85 32.28 -1.76 -3.05
CA LEU A 85 31.09 -1.25 -3.73
C LEU A 85 31.34 -1.03 -5.24
N ARG A 86 32.47 -0.42 -5.61
CA ARG A 86 32.86 -0.26 -7.02
C ARG A 86 33.00 -1.60 -7.73
N ASP A 87 33.60 -2.57 -7.06
CA ASP A 87 33.83 -3.90 -7.63
C ASP A 87 32.51 -4.65 -7.82
N ALA A 88 31.58 -4.55 -6.88
CA ALA A 88 30.21 -5.12 -6.98
C ALA A 88 29.40 -4.46 -8.11
N ILE A 89 29.37 -3.14 -8.19
CA ILE A 89 28.68 -2.42 -9.28
C ILE A 89 29.24 -2.87 -10.63
N ARG A 90 30.57 -2.83 -10.80
CA ARG A 90 31.21 -3.24 -12.06
C ARG A 90 30.88 -4.68 -12.43
N TYR A 91 30.95 -5.60 -11.45
CA TYR A 91 30.68 -7.01 -11.67
C TYR A 91 29.24 -7.26 -12.23
N PHE A 92 28.24 -6.61 -11.67
CA PHE A 92 26.87 -6.76 -12.16
C PHE A 92 26.64 -6.01 -13.48
N GLU A 93 27.25 -4.85 -13.69
CA GLU A 93 27.18 -4.14 -14.97
C GLU A 93 27.85 -4.91 -16.11
N ASP A 94 29.03 -5.50 -15.87
CA ASP A 94 29.72 -6.35 -16.84
C ASP A 94 28.91 -7.61 -17.19
N ALA A 95 28.06 -8.07 -16.26
CA ALA A 95 27.11 -9.16 -16.50
C ALA A 95 25.82 -8.71 -17.22
N GLY A 96 25.67 -7.41 -17.51
CA GLY A 96 24.56 -6.83 -18.26
C GLY A 96 23.40 -6.31 -17.42
N PHE A 97 23.52 -6.26 -16.10
CA PHE A 97 22.50 -5.67 -15.22
C PHE A 97 22.65 -4.15 -15.12
N ARG A 98 21.56 -3.45 -14.93
CA ARG A 98 21.57 -2.07 -14.43
C ARG A 98 21.76 -2.11 -12.92
N THR A 99 22.73 -1.33 -12.41
CA THR A 99 23.10 -1.42 -11.01
C THR A 99 22.96 -0.07 -10.32
N GLY A 100 22.12 -0.05 -9.29
CA GLY A 100 21.99 1.06 -8.36
C GLY A 100 22.49 0.71 -6.97
N VAL A 101 22.39 1.65 -6.05
CA VAL A 101 22.72 1.46 -4.64
C VAL A 101 21.52 1.82 -3.78
N TRP A 102 21.12 0.89 -2.92
CA TRP A 102 20.18 1.13 -1.85
C TRP A 102 20.97 1.43 -0.57
N THR A 103 20.61 2.46 0.17
CA THR A 103 21.36 2.89 1.35
C THR A 103 20.46 3.43 2.47
N ASN A 104 20.89 3.18 3.70
CA ASN A 104 20.32 3.75 4.91
C ASN A 104 20.63 5.25 5.05
N SER A 105 19.90 5.92 5.94
CA SER A 105 20.09 7.33 6.25
C SER A 105 19.93 7.66 7.73
N LEU A 106 18.80 8.22 8.15
CA LEU A 106 18.58 8.69 9.53
C LEU A 106 18.48 7.54 10.54
N GLY A 107 18.06 6.39 10.08
CA GLY A 107 18.13 5.12 10.81
C GLY A 107 16.86 4.73 11.55
N TYR A 108 16.61 3.44 11.56
CA TYR A 108 15.57 2.73 12.31
C TYR A 108 16.04 2.22 13.64
N GLY A 109 16.47 3.04 14.54
CA GLY A 109 17.23 2.53 15.66
C GLY A 109 18.61 2.06 15.20
N GLY A 110 19.06 2.51 14.03
CA GLY A 110 20.35 2.20 13.46
C GLY A 110 21.47 3.11 13.94
N LEU A 111 21.17 4.06 14.86
CA LEU A 111 22.21 4.76 15.56
C LEU A 111 22.91 3.78 16.48
N ARG A 112 24.01 3.26 16.00
CA ARG A 112 24.80 2.26 16.74
C ARG A 112 25.64 2.94 17.81
N PRO A 113 25.91 2.27 18.94
CA PRO A 113 26.77 2.82 19.99
C PRO A 113 28.14 3.32 19.49
N GLU A 114 28.68 2.68 18.46
CA GLU A 114 29.94 3.06 17.82
C GLU A 114 29.86 4.42 17.14
N LEU A 115 28.73 4.73 16.47
CA LEU A 115 28.49 6.01 15.83
C LEU A 115 28.33 7.12 16.89
N GLU A 116 27.59 6.85 17.95
CA GLU A 116 27.45 7.80 19.07
C GLU A 116 28.78 8.07 19.76
N ALA A 117 29.60 7.04 19.96
CA ALA A 117 30.93 7.18 20.54
C ALA A 117 31.86 7.99 19.62
N GLN A 118 31.76 7.82 18.31
CA GLN A 118 32.56 8.51 17.32
C GLN A 118 32.11 9.97 17.11
N TYR A 119 30.83 10.25 17.23
CA TYR A 119 30.22 11.54 17.00
C TYR A 119 29.32 11.95 18.20
N PRO A 120 29.92 12.24 19.37
CA PRO A 120 29.17 12.67 20.54
C PRO A 120 28.48 14.00 20.24
N GLY A 121 27.21 14.10 20.53
CA GLY A 121 26.40 15.31 20.32
C GLY A 121 25.51 15.28 19.09
N LEU A 122 25.37 14.15 18.39
CA LEU A 122 24.34 13.97 17.38
C LEU A 122 22.95 14.21 17.99
N LEU A 123 22.10 14.93 17.24
CA LEU A 123 20.75 15.25 17.67
C LEU A 123 19.80 14.08 17.36
N HIS A 124 19.35 13.39 18.41
CA HIS A 124 18.45 12.25 18.27
C HIS A 124 17.00 12.66 18.01
N LEU A 125 16.27 11.83 17.27
CA LEU A 125 14.82 11.88 17.23
C LEU A 125 14.25 11.78 18.65
N THR A 126 13.30 12.64 18.97
CA THR A 126 12.71 12.69 20.32
C THR A 126 11.19 12.74 20.22
N GLU A 127 10.50 11.78 20.85
CA GLU A 127 9.04 11.78 20.91
C GLU A 127 8.48 12.75 21.98
N PHE A 128 7.17 12.89 22.02
CA PHE A 128 6.47 13.76 22.98
C PHE A 128 6.81 13.48 24.45
N GLY A 129 6.97 12.22 24.83
CA GLY A 129 7.36 11.82 26.19
C GLY A 129 8.84 12.05 26.53
N GLY A 130 9.62 12.53 25.57
CA GLY A 130 11.06 12.74 25.72
C GLY A 130 11.92 11.50 25.49
N ARG A 131 11.33 10.38 25.14
CA ARG A 131 12.09 9.19 24.73
C ARG A 131 12.82 9.48 23.43
N THR A 132 14.11 9.23 23.39
CA THR A 132 14.90 9.34 22.17
C THR A 132 14.79 8.07 21.35
N GLY A 133 14.68 8.22 20.02
CA GLY A 133 14.80 7.10 19.09
C GLY A 133 16.27 6.72 18.86
N GLY A 134 16.49 5.53 18.33
CA GLY A 134 17.80 5.10 17.84
C GLY A 134 18.15 5.67 16.46
N ALA A 135 17.69 6.90 16.14
CA ALA A 135 17.87 7.55 14.87
C ALA A 135 18.23 9.02 15.06
N VAL A 136 18.88 9.62 14.06
CA VAL A 136 19.30 11.02 14.07
C VAL A 136 18.20 11.92 13.50
N CYS A 137 18.08 13.11 14.01
CA CYS A 137 17.16 14.11 13.50
C CYS A 137 17.68 14.73 12.18
N SER A 138 16.81 14.99 11.22
CA SER A 138 17.13 15.64 9.94
C SER A 138 17.71 17.05 10.10
N THR A 139 17.47 17.70 11.26
CA THR A 139 18.03 19.03 11.55
C THR A 139 19.47 19.00 12.06
N ASP A 140 20.07 17.81 12.25
CA ASP A 140 21.47 17.69 12.69
C ASP A 140 22.45 17.97 11.54
N THR A 141 23.20 19.06 11.66
CA THR A 141 24.12 19.52 10.61
C THR A 141 25.39 18.65 10.48
N LEU A 142 25.85 18.04 11.58
CA LEU A 142 26.97 17.12 11.54
C LEU A 142 26.59 15.86 10.77
N PHE A 143 25.44 15.29 11.10
CA PHE A 143 24.92 14.11 10.42
C PHE A 143 24.65 14.39 8.94
N LEU A 144 24.05 15.53 8.61
CA LEU A 144 23.86 15.94 7.23
C LEU A 144 25.18 15.96 6.46
N GLY A 145 26.25 16.48 7.06
CA GLY A 145 27.59 16.45 6.47
C GLY A 145 28.14 15.06 6.25
N LEU A 146 27.82 14.09 7.13
CA LEU A 146 28.18 12.68 6.97
C LEU A 146 27.41 12.05 5.80
N MET A 147 26.12 12.31 5.71
CA MET A 147 25.27 11.78 4.64
C MET A 147 25.62 12.38 3.28
N ARG A 148 25.89 13.67 3.18
CA ARG A 148 26.41 14.29 1.94
C ARG A 148 27.64 13.57 1.41
N ARG A 149 28.65 13.32 2.28
CA ARG A 149 29.84 12.54 1.90
C ARG A 149 29.50 11.13 1.47
N THR A 150 28.54 10.49 2.12
CA THR A 150 28.12 9.12 1.78
C THR A 150 27.54 9.04 0.38
N VAL A 151 26.57 9.90 0.05
CA VAL A 151 25.95 9.90 -1.30
C VAL A 151 26.95 10.31 -2.39
N GLN A 152 27.92 11.20 -2.09
CA GLN A 152 29.02 11.53 -3.00
C GLN A 152 29.92 10.33 -3.28
N ASP A 153 30.25 9.54 -2.26
CA ASP A 153 31.09 8.34 -2.44
C ASP A 153 30.37 7.24 -3.21
N ILE A 154 29.06 7.09 -2.99
CA ILE A 154 28.21 6.20 -3.79
C ILE A 154 28.20 6.65 -5.26
N ALA A 155 28.05 7.94 -5.51
CA ALA A 155 28.11 8.50 -6.85
C ALA A 155 29.47 8.24 -7.52
N ARG A 156 30.59 8.48 -6.81
CA ARG A 156 31.97 8.20 -7.29
C ARG A 156 32.23 6.70 -7.48
N ALA A 157 31.47 5.82 -6.79
CA ALA A 157 31.57 4.38 -7.00
C ALA A 157 30.94 3.91 -8.31
N GLY A 158 30.21 4.76 -9.01
CA GLY A 158 29.62 4.48 -10.33
C GLY A 158 28.17 3.99 -10.28
N ALA A 159 27.46 4.21 -9.19
CA ALA A 159 26.03 3.89 -9.12
C ALA A 159 25.24 4.60 -10.24
N ARG A 160 24.35 3.88 -10.93
CA ARG A 160 23.46 4.47 -11.94
C ARG A 160 22.32 5.26 -11.33
N PHE A 161 21.90 4.89 -10.15
CA PHE A 161 20.90 5.58 -9.33
C PHE A 161 21.07 5.21 -7.86
N ILE A 162 20.50 6.02 -6.97
CA ILE A 162 20.56 5.81 -5.51
C ILE A 162 19.13 5.73 -4.99
N LEU A 163 18.83 4.68 -4.22
CA LEU A 163 17.55 4.53 -3.52
C LEU A 163 17.77 4.67 -2.02
N MET A 164 17.22 5.73 -1.44
CA MET A 164 17.23 5.96 0.01
C MET A 164 16.19 5.06 0.67
N ASP A 165 16.57 4.38 1.74
CA ASP A 165 15.67 3.48 2.45
C ASP A 165 14.57 4.21 3.23
N ASP A 166 13.56 3.47 3.66
CA ASP A 166 12.43 3.96 4.47
C ASP A 166 12.82 4.29 5.92
N ASP A 167 14.10 4.22 6.25
CA ASP A 167 14.69 4.79 7.45
C ASP A 167 14.99 6.29 7.33
N LEU A 168 14.73 6.89 6.18
CA LEU A 168 14.73 8.34 5.98
C LEU A 168 13.44 8.93 6.59
N VAL A 169 13.31 8.86 7.90
CA VAL A 169 12.10 9.23 8.67
C VAL A 169 12.42 10.16 9.83
N GLN A 170 11.42 10.92 10.26
CA GLN A 170 11.48 11.79 11.42
C GLN A 170 10.54 11.32 12.53
N SER A 171 10.46 10.02 12.76
CA SER A 171 9.60 9.44 13.77
C SER A 171 10.33 8.47 14.69
N VAL A 172 9.92 8.44 15.95
CA VAL A 172 10.35 7.44 16.93
C VAL A 172 9.29 6.36 16.98
N ARG A 173 9.47 5.29 16.22
CA ARG A 173 8.48 4.20 16.12
C ARG A 173 8.34 3.42 17.44
N PRO A 174 7.14 3.02 17.85
CA PRO A 174 5.84 3.10 17.16
C PRO A 174 5.10 4.44 17.28
N GLY A 175 5.70 5.45 17.87
CA GLY A 175 5.20 6.83 17.84
C GLY A 175 5.49 7.47 16.49
N PHE A 176 5.21 8.74 16.38
CA PHE A 176 5.51 9.52 15.20
C PHE A 176 5.90 10.94 15.57
N THR A 177 6.59 11.57 14.66
CA THR A 177 7.15 12.91 14.76
C THR A 177 8.37 13.05 15.68
N CYS A 178 9.04 14.18 15.57
CA CYS A 178 10.20 14.53 16.36
C CYS A 178 10.00 15.91 17.00
N VAL A 179 10.06 15.96 18.32
CA VAL A 179 10.01 17.19 19.13
C VAL A 179 11.33 17.44 19.84
N CYS A 180 12.44 17.20 19.16
CA CYS A 180 13.78 17.55 19.64
C CYS A 180 13.95 19.08 19.73
N PRO A 181 15.01 19.58 20.44
CA PRO A 181 15.26 21.01 20.53
C PRO A 181 15.34 21.75 19.18
N GLY A 182 15.84 21.08 18.12
CA GLY A 182 15.91 21.63 16.76
C GLY A 182 14.53 21.92 16.19
N HIS A 183 13.62 20.93 16.22
CA HIS A 183 12.26 21.12 15.72
C HIS A 183 11.44 22.10 16.54
N LEU A 184 11.61 22.13 17.89
CA LEU A 184 10.95 23.13 18.73
C LEU A 184 11.44 24.55 18.41
N ALA A 185 12.74 24.73 18.13
CA ALA A 185 13.28 26.02 17.70
C ALA A 185 12.71 26.44 16.32
N LEU A 186 12.57 25.52 15.37
CA LEU A 186 11.95 25.82 14.08
C LEU A 186 10.47 26.18 14.24
N LEU A 187 9.73 25.48 15.11
CA LEU A 187 8.34 25.79 15.40
C LEU A 187 8.20 27.20 16.04
N LYS A 188 9.09 27.53 16.99
CA LYS A 188 9.15 28.90 17.57
C LYS A 188 9.38 29.94 16.48
N ALA A 189 10.32 29.69 15.56
CA ALA A 189 10.60 30.62 14.47
C ALA A 189 9.37 30.78 13.53
N ALA A 190 8.61 29.72 13.30
CA ALA A 190 7.43 29.74 12.44
C ALA A 190 6.21 30.43 13.09
N THR A 191 6.03 30.26 14.40
CA THR A 191 4.81 30.72 15.12
C THR A 191 5.01 31.92 16.03
N GLY A 192 6.25 32.25 16.35
CA GLY A 192 6.59 33.26 17.34
C GLY A 192 6.37 32.84 18.81
N LYS A 193 5.99 31.55 19.05
CA LYS A 193 5.68 31.03 20.38
C LYS A 193 6.66 29.93 20.78
N ASP A 194 6.96 29.85 22.08
CA ASP A 194 7.67 28.70 22.65
C ASP A 194 6.68 27.59 22.95
N TYR A 195 7.05 26.34 22.60
CA TYR A 195 6.27 25.16 22.88
C TYR A 195 7.10 24.14 23.67
N THR A 196 6.46 23.52 24.67
CA THR A 196 6.98 22.30 25.27
C THR A 196 6.58 21.09 24.42
N ARG A 197 7.23 19.94 24.63
CA ARG A 197 6.86 18.68 23.97
C ARG A 197 5.41 18.28 24.23
N GLU A 198 4.95 18.47 25.46
CA GLU A 198 3.57 18.20 25.88
C GLU A 198 2.57 19.09 25.15
N GLN A 199 2.88 20.36 24.99
CA GLN A 199 2.04 21.29 24.24
C GLN A 199 1.95 20.93 22.77
N VAL A 200 3.07 20.49 22.14
CA VAL A 200 3.03 20.00 20.76
C VAL A 200 2.19 18.70 20.65
N ARG A 201 2.34 17.77 21.60
CA ARG A 201 1.47 16.57 21.66
C ARG A 201 -0.01 16.96 21.71
N ASP A 202 -0.35 17.96 22.51
CA ASP A 202 -1.73 18.38 22.71
C ASP A 202 -2.34 19.03 21.44
N LEU A 203 -1.50 19.52 20.50
CA LEU A 203 -1.96 19.96 19.17
C LEU A 203 -2.58 18.82 18.35
N PHE A 204 -2.19 17.57 18.61
CA PHE A 204 -2.69 16.41 17.88
C PHE A 204 -3.94 15.77 18.49
N THR A 205 -4.46 16.35 19.56
CA THR A 205 -5.74 15.93 20.16
C THR A 205 -6.85 16.90 19.78
N GLY A 206 -8.03 16.38 19.46
CA GLY A 206 -9.19 17.19 19.11
C GLY A 206 -9.16 17.74 17.67
N ALA A 207 -9.74 18.91 17.49
CA ALA A 207 -9.91 19.53 16.18
C ALA A 207 -8.56 20.01 15.58
N PRO A 208 -8.43 20.01 14.23
CA PRO A 208 -7.31 20.62 13.54
C PRO A 208 -7.10 22.08 13.95
N SER A 209 -5.83 22.54 13.98
CA SER A 209 -5.47 23.91 14.33
C SER A 209 -4.36 24.45 13.43
N ALA A 210 -4.25 25.77 13.35
CA ALA A 210 -3.18 26.45 12.62
C ALA A 210 -1.79 26.08 13.18
N GLU A 211 -1.70 25.90 14.50
CA GLU A 211 -0.45 25.48 15.16
C GLU A 211 -0.07 24.04 14.81
N ARG A 212 -1.05 23.11 14.73
CA ARG A 212 -0.79 21.74 14.23
C ARG A 212 -0.26 21.78 12.80
N THR A 213 -0.90 22.56 11.93
CA THR A 213 -0.46 22.74 10.55
C THR A 213 0.95 23.31 10.50
N ALA A 214 1.25 24.34 11.27
CA ALA A 214 2.59 24.93 11.34
C ALA A 214 3.67 23.93 11.81
N PHE A 215 3.33 23.03 12.73
CA PHE A 215 4.26 21.99 13.17
C PHE A 215 4.51 20.95 12.06
N LEU A 216 3.47 20.47 11.39
CA LEU A 216 3.62 19.55 10.26
C LEU A 216 4.41 20.19 9.11
N ASP A 217 4.21 21.48 8.84
CA ASP A 217 4.99 22.22 7.85
C ASP A 217 6.47 22.34 8.24
N VAL A 218 6.77 22.47 9.54
CA VAL A 218 8.15 22.47 10.04
C VAL A 218 8.79 21.10 9.84
N MET A 219 8.07 20.02 10.14
CA MET A 219 8.54 18.66 9.94
C MET A 219 8.82 18.38 8.47
N GLY A 220 7.85 18.62 7.60
CA GLY A 220 7.98 18.42 6.16
C GLY A 220 9.13 19.21 5.54
N ARG A 221 9.26 20.50 5.89
CA ARG A 221 10.37 21.34 5.40
C ARG A 221 11.74 20.85 5.87
N SER A 222 11.89 20.40 7.11
CA SER A 222 13.18 19.91 7.59
C SER A 222 13.63 18.65 6.84
N MET A 223 12.69 17.77 6.45
CA MET A 223 12.97 16.61 5.60
C MET A 223 13.29 17.03 4.16
N THR A 224 12.51 17.94 3.61
CA THR A 224 12.71 18.48 2.26
C THR A 224 14.07 19.13 2.12
N ASP A 225 14.50 19.94 3.10
CA ASP A 225 15.80 20.60 3.11
C ASP A 225 16.96 19.60 3.25
N PHE A 226 16.78 18.56 4.08
CA PHE A 226 17.75 17.47 4.20
C PHE A 226 17.92 16.75 2.85
N CYS A 227 16.85 16.35 2.20
CA CYS A 227 16.88 15.67 0.90
C CYS A 227 17.45 16.57 -0.20
N ARG A 228 17.11 17.86 -0.22
CA ARG A 228 17.70 18.82 -1.18
C ARG A 228 19.22 18.89 -1.02
N SER A 229 19.70 18.92 0.20
CA SER A 229 21.13 18.92 0.47
C SER A 229 21.85 17.64 0.03
N LEU A 230 21.19 16.47 0.14
CA LEU A 230 21.71 15.22 -0.40
C LEU A 230 21.75 15.25 -1.94
N ARG A 231 20.70 15.79 -2.57
CA ARG A 231 20.64 15.93 -4.03
C ARG A 231 21.79 16.83 -4.54
N GLU A 232 21.98 18.00 -3.91
CA GLU A 232 23.08 18.89 -4.23
C GLU A 232 24.44 18.19 -4.11
N ALA A 233 24.63 17.35 -3.08
CA ALA A 233 25.87 16.61 -2.90
C ALA A 233 26.12 15.58 -4.01
N VAL A 234 25.09 14.96 -4.55
CA VAL A 234 25.21 14.06 -5.72
C VAL A 234 25.48 14.88 -6.98
N ASP A 235 24.81 16.02 -7.18
CA ASP A 235 25.02 16.91 -8.32
C ASP A 235 26.45 17.46 -8.41
N GLU A 236 27.10 17.68 -7.27
CA GLU A 236 28.53 18.05 -7.22
C GLU A 236 29.45 16.99 -7.80
N VAL A 237 29.01 15.73 -7.90
CA VAL A 237 29.78 14.61 -8.44
C VAL A 237 29.33 14.26 -9.86
N ASP A 238 28.03 13.96 -10.00
CA ASP A 238 27.41 13.61 -11.29
C ASP A 238 25.91 13.89 -11.24
N PRO A 239 25.43 14.97 -11.87
CA PRO A 239 24.01 15.29 -11.96
C PRO A 239 23.21 14.28 -12.81
N GLY A 240 23.86 13.38 -13.54
CA GLY A 240 23.23 12.31 -14.31
C GLY A 240 22.73 11.15 -13.44
N ILE A 241 23.03 11.13 -12.14
CA ILE A 241 22.57 10.08 -11.20
C ILE A 241 21.24 10.51 -10.58
N ALA A 242 20.17 9.78 -10.86
CA ALA A 242 18.91 9.97 -10.18
C ALA A 242 18.94 9.41 -8.75
N MET A 243 18.19 10.05 -7.83
CA MET A 243 17.91 9.49 -6.50
C MET A 243 16.41 9.24 -6.33
N GLY A 244 16.05 8.23 -5.57
CA GLY A 244 14.69 7.94 -5.16
C GLY A 244 14.59 7.65 -3.68
N ILE A 245 13.37 7.41 -3.20
CA ILE A 245 13.09 7.17 -1.80
C ILE A 245 12.16 5.98 -1.64
N CYS A 246 12.38 5.22 -0.57
CA CYS A 246 11.41 4.28 -0.04
C CYS A 246 10.49 5.01 0.91
N ALA A 247 9.17 4.97 0.67
CA ALA A 247 8.22 5.55 1.59
C ALA A 247 8.16 4.77 2.90
N SER A 248 7.98 5.50 3.98
CA SER A 248 7.51 4.96 5.25
C SER A 248 6.03 5.31 5.44
N TYR A 249 5.28 4.47 6.13
CA TYR A 249 3.88 4.77 6.45
C TYR A 249 3.70 6.07 7.25
N THR A 250 4.73 6.54 7.97
CA THR A 250 4.69 7.81 8.71
C THR A 250 4.87 9.04 7.83
N HIS A 251 5.46 8.91 6.65
CA HIS A 251 5.65 10.01 5.71
C HIS A 251 4.33 10.63 5.27
N PHE A 252 3.35 9.79 4.93
CA PHE A 252 2.07 10.24 4.38
C PHE A 252 1.21 11.02 5.39
N ASP A 253 1.52 10.94 6.66
CA ASP A 253 0.63 11.48 7.68
C ASP A 253 1.37 12.22 8.82
N ALA A 254 2.29 11.54 9.51
CA ALA A 254 2.85 12.02 10.75
C ALA A 254 4.01 13.00 10.59
N GLU A 255 4.63 13.08 9.45
CA GLU A 255 5.85 13.84 9.22
C GLU A 255 5.62 15.09 8.35
N GLY A 256 4.40 15.34 7.92
CA GLY A 256 4.04 16.50 7.10
C GLY A 256 4.77 16.55 5.76
N VAL A 257 5.25 15.40 5.27
CA VAL A 257 6.03 15.29 4.03
C VAL A 257 5.09 15.18 2.84
N ASP A 258 5.34 15.95 1.79
CA ASP A 258 4.78 15.72 0.45
C ASP A 258 5.73 14.77 -0.29
N MET A 259 5.31 13.52 -0.50
CA MET A 259 6.16 12.50 -1.12
C MET A 259 6.37 12.74 -2.61
N GLU A 260 5.47 13.42 -3.30
CA GLU A 260 5.69 13.82 -4.69
C GLU A 260 6.79 14.88 -4.77
N GLU A 261 6.70 15.94 -3.95
CA GLU A 261 7.75 16.97 -3.88
C GLU A 261 9.10 16.36 -3.51
N LEU A 262 9.13 15.52 -2.48
CA LEU A 262 10.35 14.90 -1.99
C LEU A 262 11.01 14.00 -3.03
N SER A 263 10.23 13.15 -3.71
CA SER A 263 10.75 12.28 -4.77
C SER A 263 11.27 13.09 -5.97
N ARG A 264 10.61 14.21 -6.33
CA ARG A 264 11.09 15.11 -7.40
C ARG A 264 12.39 15.81 -7.04
N ILE A 265 12.53 16.26 -5.80
CA ILE A 265 13.79 16.87 -5.31
C ILE A 265 14.92 15.85 -5.40
N LEU A 266 14.70 14.64 -4.89
CA LEU A 266 15.73 13.60 -4.90
C LEU A 266 16.09 13.16 -6.32
N ALA A 267 15.12 13.01 -7.21
CA ALA A 267 15.38 12.63 -8.60
C ALA A 267 16.37 13.58 -9.28
N GLY A 268 16.25 14.88 -9.02
CA GLY A 268 17.07 15.90 -9.65
C GLY A 268 16.52 16.36 -11.01
N GLN A 269 17.14 17.40 -11.56
CA GLN A 269 16.67 18.01 -12.80
C GLN A 269 16.81 17.07 -14.00
N GLY A 270 15.75 16.91 -14.75
CA GLY A 270 15.73 16.10 -15.97
C GLY A 270 15.55 14.60 -15.74
N HIS A 271 15.36 14.16 -14.50
CA HIS A 271 15.06 12.78 -14.16
C HIS A 271 13.62 12.59 -13.74
N GLN A 272 13.04 11.46 -14.14
CA GLN A 272 11.74 11.04 -13.63
C GLN A 272 11.87 10.59 -12.18
N PRO A 273 11.04 11.09 -11.25
CA PRO A 273 11.07 10.66 -9.86
C PRO A 273 10.66 9.18 -9.74
N PHE A 274 11.21 8.50 -8.76
CA PHE A 274 10.83 7.13 -8.43
C PHE A 274 10.66 6.94 -6.93
N LEU A 275 9.64 6.19 -6.57
CA LEU A 275 9.15 6.00 -5.22
C LEU A 275 8.87 4.52 -4.96
N ARG A 276 9.51 3.92 -3.96
CA ARG A 276 9.09 2.63 -3.43
C ARG A 276 7.97 2.87 -2.42
N LEU A 277 6.82 2.28 -2.67
CA LEU A 277 5.65 2.36 -1.79
C LEU A 277 5.90 1.56 -0.50
N SER A 278 5.27 1.96 0.60
CA SER A 278 5.40 1.29 1.89
C SER A 278 4.41 0.13 1.99
N GLY A 279 4.86 -1.00 2.51
CA GLY A 279 4.00 -2.16 2.78
C GLY A 279 4.67 -3.47 2.40
N ALA A 280 5.17 -4.22 3.38
CA ALA A 280 5.98 -5.39 3.15
C ALA A 280 5.31 -6.70 3.56
N THR A 281 5.61 -7.75 2.83
CA THR A 281 5.03 -9.10 3.02
C THR A 281 5.33 -9.70 4.40
N TYR A 282 6.33 -9.21 5.12
CA TYR A 282 6.64 -9.66 6.47
C TYR A 282 5.70 -9.10 7.57
N TRP A 283 4.98 -8.02 7.31
CA TRP A 283 4.21 -7.32 8.34
C TRP A 283 3.24 -8.25 9.09
N PRO A 284 2.44 -9.11 8.43
CA PRO A 284 1.54 -10.01 9.15
C PRO A 284 2.25 -11.03 10.05
N ALA A 285 3.50 -11.39 9.73
CA ALA A 285 4.25 -12.39 10.46
C ALA A 285 5.04 -11.83 11.64
N VAL A 286 5.68 -10.66 11.47
CA VAL A 286 6.68 -10.16 12.43
C VAL A 286 6.35 -8.79 13.01
N ALA A 287 5.30 -8.13 12.53
CA ALA A 287 4.83 -6.85 13.07
C ALA A 287 3.48 -6.98 13.80
N PRO A 288 3.38 -7.79 14.86
CA PRO A 288 2.10 -8.05 15.56
C PRO A 288 1.53 -6.81 16.28
N ARG A 289 2.17 -5.66 16.11
CA ARG A 289 1.71 -4.36 16.64
C ARG A 289 0.45 -3.84 15.94
N PHE A 290 0.13 -4.42 14.79
CA PHE A 290 -1.03 -4.06 13.99
C PHE A 290 -2.07 -5.20 14.05
N PRO A 291 -2.98 -5.19 15.03
CA PRO A 291 -4.03 -6.18 15.10
C PRO A 291 -4.88 -6.20 13.83
N GLY A 292 -5.29 -7.38 13.40
CA GLY A 292 -6.13 -7.54 12.21
C GLY A 292 -5.40 -7.45 10.87
N GLN A 293 -4.09 -7.26 10.89
CA GLN A 293 -3.29 -7.16 9.67
C GLN A 293 -3.18 -8.51 8.97
N THR A 294 -3.59 -8.56 7.73
CA THR A 294 -3.44 -9.70 6.82
C THR A 294 -2.56 -9.35 5.63
N LEU A 295 -2.15 -10.34 4.84
CA LEU A 295 -1.44 -10.07 3.59
C LEU A 295 -2.31 -9.24 2.62
N GLY A 296 -3.63 -9.44 2.63
CA GLY A 296 -4.58 -8.63 1.86
C GLY A 296 -4.56 -7.15 2.29
N ASP A 297 -4.54 -6.88 3.60
CA ASP A 297 -4.48 -5.51 4.12
C ASP A 297 -3.18 -4.81 3.70
N VAL A 298 -2.05 -5.53 3.68
CA VAL A 298 -0.76 -5.00 3.20
C VAL A 298 -0.83 -4.70 1.70
N ALA A 299 -1.37 -5.61 0.91
CA ALA A 299 -1.53 -5.39 -0.52
C ALA A 299 -2.45 -4.19 -0.81
N ASP A 300 -3.56 -4.07 -0.07
CA ASP A 300 -4.47 -2.92 -0.18
C ASP A 300 -3.82 -1.60 0.25
N PHE A 301 -2.95 -1.60 1.25
CA PHE A 301 -2.20 -0.40 1.63
C PHE A 301 -1.27 0.08 0.49
N VAL A 302 -0.60 -0.84 -0.21
CA VAL A 302 0.23 -0.49 -1.37
C VAL A 302 -0.63 -0.04 -2.56
N ARG A 303 -1.75 -0.71 -2.82
CA ARG A 303 -2.72 -0.33 -3.86
C ARG A 303 -3.31 1.06 -3.61
N MET A 304 -3.60 1.39 -2.36
CA MET A 304 -4.05 2.72 -1.94
C MET A 304 -3.02 3.80 -2.29
N GLN A 305 -1.76 3.61 -1.91
CA GLN A 305 -0.67 4.53 -2.25
C GLN A 305 -0.47 4.62 -3.77
N ALA A 306 -0.47 3.49 -4.49
CA ALA A 306 -0.43 3.49 -5.94
C ALA A 306 -1.58 4.31 -6.54
N GLY A 307 -2.76 4.27 -5.95
CA GLY A 307 -3.91 5.09 -6.32
C GLY A 307 -3.66 6.59 -6.18
N TRP A 308 -2.96 7.04 -5.14
CA TRP A 308 -2.63 8.46 -4.95
C TRP A 308 -1.68 9.01 -6.02
N TYR A 309 -0.78 8.16 -6.55
CA TYR A 309 0.29 8.57 -7.48
C TYR A 309 0.09 8.12 -8.93
N ARG A 310 -0.98 7.37 -9.25
CA ARG A 310 -1.19 6.75 -10.57
C ARG A 310 -1.18 7.73 -11.74
N ASP A 311 -1.76 8.90 -11.54
CA ASP A 311 -1.87 9.95 -12.57
C ASP A 311 -0.75 11.00 -12.47
N ARG A 312 0.24 10.76 -11.61
CA ARG A 312 1.42 11.61 -11.45
C ARG A 312 2.59 10.98 -12.21
N ASP A 313 3.49 11.82 -12.70
CA ASP A 313 4.69 11.36 -13.42
C ASP A 313 5.77 10.88 -12.42
N ILE A 314 5.51 9.72 -11.79
CA ILE A 314 6.37 9.07 -10.80
C ILE A 314 6.43 7.56 -11.12
N ILE A 315 7.63 7.00 -11.15
CA ILE A 315 7.83 5.55 -11.25
C ILE A 315 7.59 4.94 -9.87
N LEU A 316 6.63 4.01 -9.79
CA LEU A 316 6.25 3.36 -8.54
C LEU A 316 6.83 1.95 -8.45
N PHE A 317 7.36 1.61 -7.28
CA PHE A 317 7.80 0.26 -6.92
C PHE A 317 7.04 -0.21 -5.68
N ASP A 318 6.78 -1.50 -5.59
CA ASP A 318 6.30 -2.14 -4.37
C ASP A 318 7.44 -2.49 -3.39
N GLU A 319 7.08 -3.10 -2.27
CA GLU A 319 8.02 -3.64 -1.29
C GLU A 319 7.69 -5.11 -1.00
N ASN A 320 8.29 -6.03 -1.74
CA ASN A 320 8.13 -7.45 -1.46
C ASN A 320 9.33 -7.96 -0.63
N ASP A 321 9.39 -7.52 0.64
CA ASP A 321 10.42 -7.94 1.61
C ASP A 321 9.86 -9.01 2.57
N PRO A 322 10.44 -10.22 2.60
CA PRO A 322 10.09 -11.25 3.57
C PRO A 322 10.96 -11.19 4.84
N TYR A 323 11.28 -10.00 5.37
CA TYR A 323 12.07 -9.89 6.60
C TYR A 323 11.53 -10.80 7.73
N PRO A 324 12.33 -11.53 8.49
CA PRO A 324 13.81 -11.57 8.51
C PRO A 324 14.43 -12.44 7.41
N ARG A 325 13.74 -12.69 6.32
CA ARG A 325 14.16 -13.43 5.13
C ARG A 325 14.42 -14.90 5.41
N LYS A 326 13.48 -15.50 6.16
CA LYS A 326 13.41 -16.90 6.55
C LYS A 326 12.04 -17.45 6.21
N SER A 327 11.98 -18.47 5.35
CA SER A 327 10.73 -19.02 4.83
C SER A 327 9.86 -19.76 5.85
N ASP A 328 10.45 -20.15 6.99
CA ASP A 328 9.72 -20.68 8.15
C ASP A 328 8.99 -19.60 8.96
N ILE A 329 9.34 -18.32 8.76
CA ILE A 329 8.69 -17.17 9.40
C ILE A 329 7.76 -16.46 8.42
N VAL A 330 8.28 -16.12 7.23
CA VAL A 330 7.50 -15.51 6.15
C VAL A 330 7.48 -16.47 4.96
N PRO A 331 6.38 -17.16 4.70
CA PRO A 331 6.31 -18.14 3.62
C PRO A 331 6.62 -17.53 2.26
N ALA A 332 7.44 -18.21 1.44
CA ALA A 332 7.76 -17.74 0.10
C ALA A 332 6.49 -17.58 -0.76
N ALA A 333 5.47 -18.42 -0.54
CA ALA A 333 4.18 -18.29 -1.19
C ALA A 333 3.48 -16.93 -0.94
N TRP A 334 3.72 -16.28 0.21
CA TRP A 334 3.17 -14.96 0.47
C TRP A 334 3.78 -13.89 -0.43
N CYS A 335 5.09 -13.99 -0.71
CA CYS A 335 5.76 -13.10 -1.66
C CYS A 335 5.20 -13.26 -3.07
N GLU A 336 4.89 -14.52 -3.47
CA GLU A 336 4.26 -14.78 -4.76
C GLU A 336 2.82 -14.24 -4.82
N LEU A 337 2.00 -14.48 -3.79
CA LEU A 337 0.64 -13.94 -3.74
C LEU A 337 0.63 -12.41 -3.86
N TYR A 338 1.53 -11.75 -3.12
CA TYR A 338 1.65 -10.30 -3.15
C TYR A 338 2.04 -9.79 -4.55
N ASP A 339 3.03 -10.43 -5.20
CA ASP A 339 3.40 -10.11 -6.59
C ASP A 339 2.20 -10.24 -7.55
N LYS A 340 1.38 -11.31 -7.40
CA LYS A 340 0.21 -11.52 -8.28
C LYS A 340 -0.81 -10.39 -8.13
N VAL A 341 -1.02 -9.89 -6.90
CA VAL A 341 -1.92 -8.75 -6.66
C VAL A 341 -1.36 -7.48 -7.29
N MET A 342 -0.07 -7.18 -7.12
CA MET A 342 0.56 -5.99 -7.71
C MET A 342 0.58 -6.04 -9.24
N MET A 343 0.86 -7.20 -9.83
CA MET A 343 0.80 -7.39 -11.28
C MET A 343 -0.63 -7.23 -11.84
N ALA A 344 -1.64 -7.72 -11.11
CA ALA A 344 -3.04 -7.57 -11.51
C ALA A 344 -3.55 -6.13 -11.35
N GLU A 345 -3.09 -5.40 -10.32
CA GLU A 345 -3.36 -3.98 -10.13
C GLU A 345 -2.75 -3.14 -11.26
N GLY A 346 -1.52 -3.46 -11.64
CA GLY A 346 -0.77 -2.77 -12.69
C GLY A 346 -0.27 -1.38 -12.32
N GLY A 347 0.70 -0.88 -13.08
CA GLY A 347 1.28 0.46 -12.88
C GLY A 347 2.28 0.56 -11.73
N VAL A 348 2.68 -0.57 -11.14
CA VAL A 348 3.70 -0.68 -10.09
C VAL A 348 4.76 -1.67 -10.55
N HIS A 349 6.04 -1.32 -10.42
CA HIS A 349 7.16 -2.22 -10.64
C HIS A 349 7.43 -3.05 -9.38
N ARG A 350 8.14 -4.17 -9.52
CA ARG A 350 8.38 -5.14 -8.44
C ARG A 350 9.74 -4.90 -7.80
N HIS A 351 9.78 -4.67 -6.49
CA HIS A 351 11.01 -4.66 -5.71
C HIS A 351 11.02 -5.85 -4.73
N LYS A 352 11.60 -6.96 -5.15
CA LYS A 352 11.56 -8.25 -4.46
C LYS A 352 12.89 -8.60 -3.82
N TYR A 353 12.91 -8.79 -2.53
CA TYR A 353 14.12 -9.05 -1.74
C TYR A 353 14.54 -10.53 -1.75
N MET A 354 14.44 -11.21 -2.90
CA MET A 354 14.69 -12.65 -3.00
C MET A 354 16.16 -13.02 -2.92
N CYS A 355 17.10 -12.10 -3.20
CA CYS A 355 18.54 -12.32 -3.12
C CYS A 355 19.19 -11.70 -1.86
N CYS A 356 18.40 -11.21 -0.90
CA CYS A 356 18.89 -10.69 0.37
C CYS A 356 19.17 -11.80 1.38
N TYR A 357 20.13 -12.67 1.10
CA TYR A 357 20.50 -13.80 1.96
C TYR A 357 22.03 -13.87 2.16
N GLN A 358 22.44 -14.60 3.19
CA GLN A 358 23.85 -14.94 3.42
C GLN A 358 24.23 -16.13 2.53
N PRO A 359 25.26 -16.03 1.66
CA PRO A 359 25.60 -17.11 0.72
C PRO A 359 26.00 -18.43 1.37
N GLN A 360 26.51 -18.40 2.61
CA GLN A 360 26.87 -19.59 3.37
C GLN A 360 25.64 -20.37 3.87
N GLN A 361 24.52 -19.69 4.02
CA GLN A 361 23.23 -20.25 4.39
C GLN A 361 22.14 -19.60 3.55
N PRO A 362 22.12 -19.84 2.23
CA PRO A 362 21.20 -19.15 1.34
C PRO A 362 19.75 -19.59 1.61
N GLU A 363 18.88 -18.62 1.83
CA GLU A 363 17.46 -18.85 1.84
C GLU A 363 16.93 -18.90 0.40
N ARG A 364 16.97 -20.09 -0.17
CA ARG A 364 16.64 -20.32 -1.59
C ARG A 364 15.14 -20.36 -1.87
N ALA A 365 14.30 -20.54 -0.86
CA ALA A 365 12.87 -20.72 -1.04
C ALA A 365 12.21 -19.55 -1.81
N TYR A 366 12.70 -18.34 -1.63
CA TYR A 366 12.15 -17.15 -2.32
C TYR A 366 12.53 -17.13 -3.80
N VAL A 367 13.79 -17.45 -4.14
CA VAL A 367 14.24 -17.56 -5.54
C VAL A 367 13.53 -18.72 -6.23
N GLU A 368 13.47 -19.89 -5.58
CA GLU A 368 12.83 -21.08 -6.15
C GLU A 368 11.32 -20.88 -6.37
N ALA A 369 10.62 -20.26 -5.44
CA ALA A 369 9.20 -19.95 -5.61
C ALA A 369 8.98 -18.98 -6.78
N HIS A 370 9.79 -17.92 -6.87
CA HIS A 370 9.72 -16.96 -7.96
C HIS A 370 9.96 -17.63 -9.33
N VAL A 371 11.05 -18.41 -9.44
CA VAL A 371 11.40 -19.11 -10.70
C VAL A 371 10.31 -20.09 -11.12
N ALA A 372 9.66 -20.76 -10.16
CA ALA A 372 8.57 -21.69 -10.43
C ALA A 372 7.32 -21.00 -10.99
N ASP A 373 7.10 -19.72 -10.68
CA ASP A 373 5.92 -18.97 -11.09
C ASP A 373 6.11 -18.11 -12.35
N MET A 374 7.35 -17.92 -12.86
CA MET A 374 7.65 -16.99 -13.96
C MET A 374 6.83 -17.20 -15.23
N GLU A 375 6.56 -18.45 -15.62
CA GLU A 375 5.75 -18.74 -16.82
C GLU A 375 4.30 -18.33 -16.60
N ASP A 376 3.76 -18.59 -15.42
CA ASP A 376 2.39 -18.22 -15.05
C ASP A 376 2.25 -16.71 -14.87
N ASP A 377 3.30 -16.02 -14.39
CA ASP A 377 3.36 -14.55 -14.30
C ASP A 377 3.16 -13.89 -15.68
N ALA A 378 3.83 -14.40 -16.69
CA ALA A 378 3.68 -13.91 -18.06
C ALA A 378 2.24 -14.09 -18.57
N VAL A 379 1.60 -15.21 -18.22
CA VAL A 379 0.19 -15.47 -18.55
C VAL A 379 -0.73 -14.53 -17.81
N LEU A 380 -0.52 -14.35 -16.49
CA LEU A 380 -1.30 -13.44 -15.63
C LEU A 380 -1.27 -12.01 -16.19
N LEU A 381 -0.08 -11.48 -16.48
CA LEU A 381 0.08 -10.14 -17.08
C LEU A 381 -0.70 -10.02 -18.40
N GLY A 382 -0.72 -11.09 -19.21
CA GLY A 382 -1.53 -11.14 -20.43
C GLY A 382 -3.04 -11.09 -20.16
N LEU A 383 -3.51 -11.74 -19.08
CA LEU A 383 -4.93 -11.78 -18.70
C LEU A 383 -5.42 -10.43 -18.14
N PHE A 384 -4.55 -9.65 -17.51
CA PHE A 384 -4.86 -8.33 -16.95
C PHE A 384 -4.47 -7.16 -17.87
N ARG A 385 -3.87 -7.45 -19.03
CA ARG A 385 -3.51 -6.41 -20.02
C ARG A 385 -4.73 -5.63 -20.48
N SER A 386 -4.63 -4.29 -20.43
CA SER A 386 -5.69 -3.36 -20.84
C SER A 386 -7.01 -3.57 -20.08
N THR A 387 -6.91 -3.92 -18.81
CA THR A 387 -8.01 -3.90 -17.85
C THR A 387 -7.68 -2.90 -16.73
N ALA A 388 -8.71 -2.47 -16.00
CA ALA A 388 -8.57 -1.64 -14.81
C ALA A 388 -9.29 -2.29 -13.64
N PRO A 389 -8.75 -2.26 -12.42
CA PRO A 389 -9.44 -2.74 -11.24
C PRO A 389 -10.84 -2.17 -11.10
N CYS A 390 -11.78 -3.00 -10.67
CA CYS A 390 -13.19 -2.65 -10.51
C CYS A 390 -13.77 -3.26 -9.22
N GLY A 391 -14.93 -2.73 -8.80
CA GLY A 391 -15.58 -3.08 -7.55
C GLY A 391 -16.03 -1.81 -6.83
N PHE A 392 -16.03 -1.82 -5.50
CA PHE A 392 -16.20 -0.59 -4.74
C PHE A 392 -14.98 0.31 -4.87
N ARG A 393 -15.19 1.61 -5.08
CA ARG A 393 -14.10 2.58 -5.05
C ARG A 393 -13.80 2.97 -3.61
N VAL A 394 -12.66 2.54 -3.12
CA VAL A 394 -12.17 2.94 -1.78
C VAL A 394 -11.60 4.35 -1.86
N TRP A 395 -12.11 5.22 -1.00
CA TRP A 395 -11.65 6.59 -0.84
C TRP A 395 -10.81 6.69 0.42
N GLU A 396 -9.52 6.98 0.25
CA GLU A 396 -8.57 7.18 1.35
C GLU A 396 -7.74 8.43 1.09
N ALA A 397 -7.66 9.29 2.10
CA ALA A 397 -6.87 10.53 2.03
C ALA A 397 -5.39 10.23 2.28
N GLU A 398 -4.52 10.92 1.56
CA GLU A 398 -3.06 10.83 1.73
C GLU A 398 -2.59 11.51 3.02
N HIS A 399 -3.07 12.69 3.28
CA HIS A 399 -2.67 13.52 4.43
C HIS A 399 -3.82 13.66 5.43
N ARG A 400 -3.82 12.87 6.49
CA ARG A 400 -4.95 12.78 7.43
C ARG A 400 -4.75 13.65 8.67
N LEU A 401 -3.56 13.65 9.27
CA LEU A 401 -3.29 14.32 10.55
C LEU A 401 -3.49 15.84 10.51
N ARG A 402 -3.26 16.45 9.37
CA ARG A 402 -3.42 17.88 9.20
C ARG A 402 -4.85 18.34 9.42
N ASP A 403 -5.80 17.60 8.92
CA ASP A 403 -7.19 18.03 8.74
C ASP A 403 -8.20 17.19 9.50
N LEU A 404 -7.78 16.12 10.21
CA LEU A 404 -8.69 15.23 10.92
C LEU A 404 -8.80 15.55 12.41
N CYS A 405 -9.97 15.23 12.96
CA CYS A 405 -10.19 15.17 14.40
C CYS A 405 -9.73 13.81 14.92
N LEU A 406 -8.68 13.81 15.74
CA LEU A 406 -8.17 12.59 16.33
C LEU A 406 -8.89 12.31 17.64
N PRO A 407 -9.65 11.19 17.73
CA PRO A 407 -10.51 10.94 18.90
C PRO A 407 -9.75 10.50 20.15
N VAL A 408 -8.45 10.23 20.05
CA VAL A 408 -7.65 9.62 21.13
C VAL A 408 -6.32 10.33 21.31
N PRO A 409 -5.84 10.48 22.57
CA PRO A 409 -4.51 10.98 22.83
C PRO A 409 -3.47 10.13 22.09
N TYR A 410 -2.58 10.80 21.42
CA TYR A 410 -1.68 10.25 20.44
C TYR A 410 -0.60 9.33 20.98
N ALA A 411 0.00 9.66 22.12
CA ALA A 411 1.19 9.01 22.63
C ALA A 411 0.94 7.50 22.92
N GLY A 412 1.63 6.65 22.17
CA GLY A 412 1.59 5.20 22.36
C GLY A 412 0.32 4.51 21.88
N ASN A 413 -0.52 5.18 21.09
CA ASN A 413 -1.77 4.62 20.62
C ASN A 413 -1.60 3.87 19.29
N GLY A 414 -1.69 2.53 19.34
CA GLY A 414 -1.61 1.67 18.16
C GLY A 414 -2.72 1.94 17.12
N ARG A 415 -3.86 2.53 17.51
CA ARG A 415 -4.95 2.87 16.59
C ARG A 415 -4.49 3.82 15.48
N MET A 416 -3.72 4.84 15.82
CA MET A 416 -3.22 5.78 14.81
C MET A 416 -2.30 5.12 13.78
N MET A 417 -1.49 4.16 14.24
CA MET A 417 -0.64 3.40 13.33
C MET A 417 -1.49 2.58 12.34
N VAL A 418 -2.61 2.03 12.79
CA VAL A 418 -3.57 1.33 11.94
C VAL A 418 -4.25 2.31 10.98
N GLU A 419 -4.71 3.46 11.46
CA GLU A 419 -5.33 4.48 10.60
C GLU A 419 -4.36 5.05 9.55
N ALA A 420 -3.07 5.19 9.88
CA ALA A 420 -2.05 5.69 8.96
C ALA A 420 -1.61 4.65 7.92
N SER A 421 -1.65 3.35 8.25
CA SER A 421 -1.07 2.28 7.44
C SER A 421 -2.07 1.29 6.86
N HIS A 422 -3.38 1.50 7.06
CA HIS A 422 -4.43 0.58 6.59
C HIS A 422 -5.68 1.35 6.18
N SER A 423 -6.47 0.74 5.30
CA SER A 423 -7.82 1.16 4.98
C SER A 423 -8.83 0.24 5.68
N ALA A 424 -9.60 0.78 6.63
CA ALA A 424 -10.67 0.02 7.27
C ALA A 424 -11.76 -0.38 6.26
N ALA A 425 -12.03 0.48 5.27
CA ALA A 425 -12.97 0.19 4.20
C ALA A 425 -12.50 -0.97 3.31
N ALA A 426 -11.22 -0.99 2.90
CA ALA A 426 -10.65 -2.08 2.12
C ALA A 426 -10.62 -3.41 2.90
N ALA A 427 -10.19 -3.37 4.17
CA ALA A 427 -10.20 -4.55 5.05
C ALA A 427 -11.62 -5.13 5.23
N PHE A 428 -12.65 -4.28 5.34
CA PHE A 428 -14.03 -4.69 5.39
C PHE A 428 -14.48 -5.38 4.09
N LEU A 429 -14.16 -4.82 2.93
CA LEU A 429 -14.44 -5.45 1.63
C LEU A 429 -13.70 -6.77 1.47
N GLY A 430 -12.39 -6.80 1.80
CA GLY A 430 -11.56 -7.99 1.74
C GLY A 430 -12.06 -9.13 2.61
N ALA A 431 -12.49 -8.83 3.86
CA ALA A 431 -13.08 -9.82 4.76
C ALA A 431 -14.34 -10.49 4.19
N ASN A 432 -15.00 -9.83 3.23
CA ASN A 432 -16.21 -10.30 2.55
C ASN A 432 -15.97 -10.77 1.10
N GLY A 433 -14.71 -10.91 0.68
CA GLY A 433 -14.37 -11.35 -0.68
C GLY A 433 -14.95 -10.44 -1.78
N VAL A 434 -15.07 -9.15 -1.49
CA VAL A 434 -15.62 -8.13 -2.39
C VAL A 434 -14.44 -7.32 -2.98
N PRO A 435 -14.28 -7.31 -4.31
CA PRO A 435 -13.22 -6.54 -4.96
C PRO A 435 -13.34 -5.04 -4.74
N SER A 436 -12.18 -4.41 -4.61
CA SER A 436 -12.00 -2.97 -4.45
C SER A 436 -11.17 -2.38 -5.58
N CYS A 437 -11.29 -1.06 -5.81
CA CYS A 437 -10.39 -0.27 -6.64
C CYS A 437 -10.13 1.08 -5.97
N TYR A 438 -8.98 1.70 -6.29
CA TYR A 438 -8.59 3.02 -5.75
C TYR A 438 -8.64 4.11 -6.81
N THR A 439 -8.78 3.73 -8.06
CA THR A 439 -8.85 4.63 -9.22
C THR A 439 -9.98 4.20 -10.14
N GLY A 440 -10.35 5.05 -11.07
CA GLY A 440 -11.36 4.73 -12.08
C GLY A 440 -12.72 5.37 -11.79
N ALA A 441 -13.52 5.47 -12.85
CA ALA A 441 -14.89 5.99 -12.80
C ALA A 441 -15.87 4.82 -12.85
N GLY A 442 -16.83 4.77 -11.93
CA GLY A 442 -18.04 4.03 -12.22
C GLY A 442 -18.55 2.98 -11.25
N GLY A 443 -17.98 2.80 -10.08
CA GLY A 443 -18.57 2.02 -8.98
C GLY A 443 -19.01 2.91 -7.82
N PRO A 444 -19.90 2.41 -6.91
CA PRO A 444 -20.17 3.06 -5.65
C PRO A 444 -18.90 3.24 -4.83
N GLY A 445 -18.80 4.36 -4.13
CA GLY A 445 -17.71 4.64 -3.22
C GLY A 445 -17.88 3.96 -1.87
N ILE A 446 -16.77 3.82 -1.15
CA ILE A 446 -16.75 3.48 0.27
C ILE A 446 -15.70 4.33 0.96
N ALA A 447 -16.04 4.94 2.10
CA ALA A 447 -15.12 5.72 2.91
C ALA A 447 -15.47 5.55 4.39
N PHE A 448 -14.50 5.19 5.21
CA PHE A 448 -14.65 5.06 6.65
C PHE A 448 -13.77 6.07 7.39
N GLY A 449 -14.22 6.41 8.62
CA GLY A 449 -13.50 7.33 9.48
C GLY A 449 -13.69 8.81 9.15
N ASP A 450 -13.12 9.67 9.98
CA ASP A 450 -13.24 11.14 9.87
C ASP A 450 -12.63 11.69 8.56
N GLN A 451 -11.78 10.93 7.89
CA GLN A 451 -11.20 11.30 6.59
C GLN A 451 -12.23 11.53 5.48
N ALA A 452 -13.46 11.01 5.63
CA ALA A 452 -14.57 11.34 4.75
C ALA A 452 -14.83 12.85 4.66
N ARG A 453 -14.37 13.61 5.65
CA ARG A 453 -14.34 15.10 5.63
C ARG A 453 -13.59 15.67 4.42
N LEU A 454 -12.61 14.94 3.89
CA LEU A 454 -11.77 15.37 2.76
C LEU A 454 -12.32 14.94 1.40
N LEU A 455 -13.41 14.18 1.36
CA LEU A 455 -13.97 13.66 0.11
C LEU A 455 -14.39 14.81 -0.83
N PRO A 456 -14.03 14.71 -2.10
CA PRO A 456 -14.52 15.63 -3.11
C PRO A 456 -16.01 15.39 -3.41
N SER A 457 -16.71 16.41 -3.91
CA SER A 457 -18.16 16.33 -4.15
C SER A 457 -18.55 15.26 -5.18
N GLU A 458 -17.68 14.95 -6.13
CA GLU A 458 -17.90 13.88 -7.11
C GLU A 458 -17.95 12.47 -6.48
N ALA A 459 -17.42 12.28 -5.27
CA ALA A 459 -17.52 11.02 -4.53
C ALA A 459 -18.98 10.65 -4.20
N PHE A 460 -19.88 11.61 -4.12
CA PHE A 460 -21.27 11.39 -3.76
C PHE A 460 -22.14 10.94 -4.94
N ALA A 461 -21.75 11.30 -6.16
CA ALA A 461 -22.55 11.08 -7.37
C ALA A 461 -22.82 9.60 -7.69
N GLY A 462 -21.89 8.70 -7.32
CA GLY A 462 -21.98 7.26 -7.56
C GLY A 462 -22.60 6.46 -6.41
N GLY A 463 -23.08 7.15 -5.34
CA GLY A 463 -23.46 6.54 -4.08
C GLY A 463 -22.26 6.16 -3.21
N LEU A 464 -22.44 6.19 -1.89
CA LEU A 464 -21.33 6.05 -0.95
C LEU A 464 -21.71 5.18 0.25
N VAL A 465 -20.82 4.24 0.60
CA VAL A 465 -20.87 3.47 1.84
C VAL A 465 -20.06 4.18 2.91
N LEU A 466 -20.63 4.36 4.09
CA LEU A 466 -20.05 5.08 5.22
C LEU A 466 -20.11 4.25 6.51
N ASP A 467 -19.18 4.45 7.41
CA ASP A 467 -19.35 4.15 8.83
C ASP A 467 -19.86 5.38 9.59
N VAL A 468 -20.11 5.27 10.90
CA VAL A 468 -20.63 6.38 11.70
C VAL A 468 -19.65 7.58 11.73
N PRO A 469 -18.34 7.43 11.99
CA PRO A 469 -17.41 8.55 11.92
C PRO A 469 -17.44 9.28 10.58
N ALA A 470 -17.47 8.55 9.46
CA ALA A 470 -17.53 9.13 8.13
C ALA A 470 -18.86 9.90 7.89
N ALA A 471 -19.98 9.33 8.30
CA ALA A 471 -21.29 10.00 8.21
C ALA A 471 -21.33 11.30 9.01
N LEU A 472 -20.80 11.29 10.25
CA LEU A 472 -20.72 12.48 11.09
C LEU A 472 -19.74 13.54 10.52
N ALA A 473 -18.65 13.10 9.91
CA ALA A 473 -17.70 13.98 9.23
C ALA A 473 -18.37 14.73 8.07
N LEU A 474 -19.15 14.04 7.24
CA LEU A 474 -19.91 14.65 6.14
C LEU A 474 -21.01 15.59 6.63
N LEU A 475 -21.76 15.20 7.66
CA LEU A 475 -22.76 16.10 8.30
C LEU A 475 -22.11 17.39 8.80
N SER A 476 -20.92 17.32 9.38
CA SER A 476 -20.18 18.52 9.84
C SER A 476 -19.77 19.46 8.71
N ARG A 477 -19.68 18.95 7.46
CA ARG A 477 -19.46 19.75 6.24
C ARG A 477 -20.77 20.32 5.65
N GLY A 478 -21.92 20.00 6.23
CA GLY A 478 -23.21 20.38 5.70
C GLY A 478 -23.77 19.44 4.62
N VAL A 479 -23.17 18.26 4.43
CA VAL A 479 -23.68 17.23 3.50
C VAL A 479 -24.78 16.44 4.21
N ASP A 480 -25.97 16.41 3.65
CA ASP A 480 -27.09 15.64 4.19
C ASP A 480 -26.95 14.16 3.81
N VAL A 481 -26.51 13.33 4.75
CA VAL A 481 -26.42 11.88 4.59
C VAL A 481 -27.68 11.14 5.04
N GLY A 482 -28.72 11.86 5.48
CA GLY A 482 -29.99 11.29 5.93
C GLY A 482 -29.99 10.77 7.37
N LEU A 483 -28.94 10.99 8.16
CA LEU A 483 -28.81 10.57 9.54
C LEU A 483 -29.12 11.73 10.50
N ALA A 484 -29.98 11.50 11.50
CA ALA A 484 -30.23 12.45 12.58
C ALA A 484 -29.29 12.24 13.75
N ALA A 485 -29.02 10.98 14.10
CA ALA A 485 -28.13 10.61 15.20
C ALA A 485 -27.57 9.19 15.06
N ALA A 486 -26.45 8.95 15.71
CA ALA A 486 -25.90 7.64 15.96
C ALA A 486 -25.75 7.47 17.48
N GLN A 487 -26.47 6.52 18.05
CA GLN A 487 -26.51 6.29 19.51
C GLN A 487 -25.58 5.15 19.87
N PRO A 488 -24.55 5.36 20.69
CA PRO A 488 -23.67 4.27 21.13
C PRO A 488 -24.49 3.13 21.73
N LEU A 489 -24.11 1.90 21.43
CA LEU A 489 -24.72 0.68 21.93
C LEU A 489 -23.75 -0.06 22.85
N ASP A 490 -24.29 -0.58 23.95
CA ASP A 490 -23.62 -1.70 24.63
C ASP A 490 -23.57 -2.89 23.68
N ALA A 491 -22.46 -3.61 23.67
CA ALA A 491 -22.13 -4.65 22.69
C ALA A 491 -23.34 -5.43 22.18
N PRO A 492 -23.75 -5.30 20.92
CA PRO A 492 -24.87 -6.04 20.37
C PRO A 492 -24.56 -7.53 20.34
N SER A 493 -25.55 -8.37 20.64
CA SER A 493 -25.41 -9.82 20.71
C SER A 493 -25.76 -10.54 19.41
N ALA A 494 -26.50 -9.89 18.54
CA ALA A 494 -26.88 -10.44 17.24
C ALA A 494 -27.11 -9.29 16.22
N GLU A 495 -27.08 -9.65 14.93
CA GLU A 495 -27.46 -8.77 13.83
C GLU A 495 -28.38 -9.54 12.88
N SER A 496 -29.41 -8.88 12.37
CA SER A 496 -30.26 -9.38 11.29
C SER A 496 -30.05 -8.55 10.03
N PHE A 497 -30.23 -9.20 8.89
CA PHE A 497 -30.06 -8.62 7.56
C PHE A 497 -31.38 -8.64 6.83
N ASP A 498 -31.81 -7.52 6.27
CA ASP A 498 -33.05 -7.36 5.49
C ASP A 498 -34.30 -8.01 6.15
N GLY A 499 -34.44 -7.85 7.47
CA GLY A 499 -35.54 -8.40 8.24
C GLY A 499 -35.49 -9.90 8.53
N GLY A 500 -34.38 -10.56 8.21
CA GLY A 500 -34.14 -11.98 8.48
C GLY A 500 -33.96 -12.32 9.96
N GLU A 501 -33.71 -13.58 10.26
CA GLU A 501 -33.43 -14.04 11.63
C GLU A 501 -32.10 -13.51 12.13
N PRO A 502 -32.04 -13.00 13.39
CA PRO A 502 -30.81 -12.50 13.96
C PRO A 502 -29.73 -13.57 14.08
N GLN A 503 -28.53 -13.29 13.57
CA GLN A 503 -27.35 -14.13 13.71
C GLN A 503 -26.46 -13.61 14.86
N PRO A 504 -25.91 -14.47 15.69
CA PRO A 504 -25.01 -14.06 16.77
C PRO A 504 -23.82 -13.26 16.24
N VAL A 505 -23.52 -12.12 16.87
CA VAL A 505 -22.35 -11.29 16.55
C VAL A 505 -21.56 -10.96 17.82
N SER A 506 -20.28 -10.72 17.67
CA SER A 506 -19.38 -10.30 18.74
C SER A 506 -18.48 -9.18 18.22
N PRO A 507 -19.00 -7.95 18.11
CA PRO A 507 -18.19 -6.82 17.68
C PRO A 507 -17.07 -6.54 18.68
N ALA A 508 -15.89 -6.23 18.14
CA ALA A 508 -14.73 -5.91 18.97
C ALA A 508 -14.63 -4.42 19.32
N GLY A 509 -15.19 -3.55 18.45
CA GLY A 509 -15.15 -2.10 18.59
C GLY A 509 -16.51 -1.48 18.84
N THR A 510 -16.57 -0.16 18.75
CA THR A 510 -17.76 0.65 19.01
C THR A 510 -18.84 0.41 17.97
N CYS A 511 -20.08 0.16 18.45
CA CYS A 511 -21.28 0.04 17.64
C CYS A 511 -22.29 1.11 18.01
N TYR A 512 -23.20 1.40 17.07
CA TYR A 512 -24.21 2.44 17.20
C TYR A 512 -25.56 1.98 16.65
N GLY A 513 -26.64 2.37 17.29
CA GLY A 513 -27.99 2.37 16.72
C GLY A 513 -28.19 3.63 15.87
N LEU A 514 -28.55 3.43 14.60
CA LEU A 514 -28.74 4.53 13.67
C LEU A 514 -30.15 5.11 13.75
N VAL A 515 -30.26 6.44 13.80
CA VAL A 515 -31.52 7.16 13.79
C VAL A 515 -31.63 7.99 12.51
N PRO A 516 -32.50 7.62 11.57
CA PRO A 516 -32.64 8.38 10.34
C PRO A 516 -33.28 9.76 10.61
N ARG A 517 -32.97 10.74 9.76
CA ARG A 517 -33.59 12.06 9.79
C ARG A 517 -35.06 11.96 9.39
N GLU A 518 -35.92 12.72 10.05
CA GLU A 518 -37.35 12.77 9.73
C GLU A 518 -37.57 13.22 8.27
N GLY A 519 -38.44 12.50 7.57
CA GLY A 519 -38.79 12.78 6.17
C GLY A 519 -37.77 12.37 5.12
N VAL A 520 -36.66 11.71 5.50
CA VAL A 520 -35.72 11.13 4.53
C VAL A 520 -36.28 9.83 3.92
N ASP A 521 -36.02 9.58 2.64
CA ASP A 521 -36.28 8.27 2.04
C ASP A 521 -35.25 7.27 2.56
N VAL A 522 -35.67 6.36 3.43
CA VAL A 522 -34.79 5.42 4.14
C VAL A 522 -35.28 3.99 4.02
N ARG A 523 -34.31 3.07 3.83
CA ARG A 523 -34.52 1.63 3.95
C ARG A 523 -33.57 1.07 5.01
N VAL A 524 -34.11 0.28 5.95
CA VAL A 524 -33.29 -0.46 6.92
C VAL A 524 -32.78 -1.74 6.26
N LEU A 525 -31.46 -1.87 6.15
CA LEU A 525 -30.79 -3.03 5.56
C LEU A 525 -30.22 -3.99 6.60
N GLY A 526 -30.15 -3.57 7.86
CA GLY A 526 -29.70 -4.41 8.97
C GLY A 526 -30.13 -3.84 10.31
N GLU A 527 -30.26 -4.70 11.31
CA GLU A 527 -30.60 -4.34 12.68
C GLU A 527 -29.75 -5.10 13.68
N PHE A 528 -29.17 -4.38 14.64
CA PHE A 528 -28.58 -4.98 15.82
C PHE A 528 -29.61 -5.38 16.86
N VAL A 529 -29.31 -6.45 17.61
CA VAL A 529 -30.03 -6.80 18.84
C VAL A 529 -29.17 -6.41 20.02
N ALA A 530 -29.57 -5.38 20.75
CA ALA A 530 -28.89 -4.87 21.92
C ALA A 530 -29.89 -4.69 23.08
N GLY A 531 -29.61 -5.28 24.25
CA GLY A 531 -30.52 -5.22 25.41
C GLY A 531 -31.92 -5.75 25.09
N GLY A 532 -32.06 -6.71 24.20
CA GLY A 532 -33.36 -7.29 23.78
C GLY A 532 -34.17 -6.41 22.82
N LYS A 533 -33.62 -5.31 22.34
CA LYS A 533 -34.25 -4.43 21.36
C LYS A 533 -33.56 -4.52 20.00
N ARG A 534 -34.35 -4.38 18.92
CA ARG A 534 -33.78 -4.22 17.58
C ARG A 534 -33.58 -2.72 17.32
N VAL A 535 -32.42 -2.38 16.79
CA VAL A 535 -32.04 -1.02 16.39
C VAL A 535 -31.34 -1.05 15.05
N PRO A 536 -31.56 -0.11 14.13
CA PRO A 536 -30.93 -0.12 12.82
C PRO A 536 -29.40 -0.16 12.92
N SER A 537 -28.77 -1.15 12.25
CA SER A 537 -27.32 -1.33 12.12
C SER A 537 -26.81 -0.92 10.75
N CYS A 538 -27.70 -0.89 9.74
CA CYS A 538 -27.37 -0.44 8.40
C CYS A 538 -28.57 0.26 7.79
N LEU A 539 -28.38 1.49 7.32
CA LEU A 539 -29.39 2.29 6.63
C LEU A 539 -28.97 2.60 5.20
N LEU A 540 -29.92 2.54 4.27
CA LEU A 540 -29.78 3.18 2.96
C LEU A 540 -30.63 4.45 2.98
N CYS A 541 -29.99 5.60 2.85
CA CYS A 541 -30.65 6.92 2.84
C CYS A 541 -30.51 7.56 1.46
N ARG A 542 -31.62 8.10 0.92
CA ARG A 542 -31.60 8.94 -0.28
C ARG A 542 -31.92 10.37 0.11
N THR A 543 -31.01 11.27 -0.24
CA THR A 543 -31.08 12.69 0.08
C THR A 543 -30.81 13.53 -1.16
N PRO A 544 -31.01 14.85 -1.14
CA PRO A 544 -30.62 15.73 -2.24
C PRO A 544 -29.13 15.68 -2.56
N ASP A 545 -28.26 15.36 -1.57
CA ASP A 545 -26.81 15.34 -1.74
C ASP A 545 -26.28 14.00 -2.27
N GLY A 546 -27.08 12.92 -2.19
CA GLY A 546 -26.68 11.62 -2.71
C GLY A 546 -27.44 10.44 -2.11
N THR A 547 -26.97 9.24 -2.45
CA THR A 547 -27.46 7.99 -1.87
C THR A 547 -26.37 7.40 -0.98
N PHE A 548 -26.66 7.15 0.28
CA PHE A 548 -25.71 6.74 1.30
C PHE A 548 -26.15 5.44 1.97
N ALA A 549 -25.25 4.44 2.01
CA ALA A 549 -25.40 3.28 2.86
C ALA A 549 -24.54 3.48 4.11
N ILE A 550 -25.17 3.53 5.29
CA ILE A 550 -24.48 3.89 6.53
C ILE A 550 -24.49 2.68 7.46
N TYR A 551 -23.32 2.22 7.87
CA TYR A 551 -23.12 1.17 8.85
C TYR A 551 -23.00 1.73 10.27
N GLY A 552 -23.64 1.09 11.24
CA GLY A 552 -23.69 1.47 12.65
C GLY A 552 -22.47 1.03 13.46
N TRP A 553 -21.27 1.29 12.97
CA TRP A 553 -20.02 1.06 13.71
C TRP A 553 -18.95 2.11 13.39
N ASP A 554 -17.83 2.07 14.15
CA ASP A 554 -16.58 2.75 13.82
C ASP A 554 -15.62 1.74 13.17
N GLY A 555 -15.37 1.89 11.87
CA GLY A 555 -14.57 0.97 11.06
C GLY A 555 -13.13 0.81 11.55
N TYR A 556 -12.48 1.91 11.89
CA TYR A 556 -11.11 1.87 12.40
C TYR A 556 -11.00 1.31 13.81
N ASP A 557 -12.00 1.54 14.67
CA ASP A 557 -12.03 0.91 16.00
C ASP A 557 -12.23 -0.61 15.88
N GLN A 558 -13.05 -1.05 14.93
CA GLN A 558 -13.21 -2.48 14.63
C GLN A 558 -11.90 -3.08 14.09
N LEU A 559 -11.26 -2.45 13.11
CA LEU A 559 -10.01 -2.92 12.52
C LEU A 559 -8.90 -3.04 13.58
N PHE A 560 -8.73 -2.01 14.41
CA PHE A 560 -7.76 -2.01 15.49
C PHE A 560 -7.97 -3.14 16.50
N ARG A 561 -9.22 -3.53 16.77
CA ARG A 561 -9.59 -4.57 17.72
C ARG A 561 -9.76 -5.96 17.11
N GLN A 562 -9.39 -6.17 15.86
CA GLN A 562 -9.54 -7.41 15.10
C GLN A 562 -11.01 -7.86 14.96
N PRO A 563 -11.79 -7.24 14.12
CA PRO A 563 -13.21 -7.46 13.94
C PRO A 563 -13.51 -8.85 13.35
N ARG A 564 -14.16 -9.72 14.12
CA ARG A 564 -14.54 -11.05 13.64
C ARG A 564 -15.92 -11.07 13.00
N PHE A 565 -16.75 -10.09 13.29
CA PHE A 565 -18.14 -10.04 12.80
C PHE A 565 -18.29 -9.40 11.40
N TRP A 566 -17.22 -8.83 10.84
CA TRP A 566 -17.27 -8.19 9.52
C TRP A 566 -17.52 -9.17 8.38
N GLY A 567 -16.90 -10.35 8.45
CA GLY A 567 -17.01 -11.37 7.40
C GLY A 567 -18.09 -12.39 7.72
N SER A 568 -19.17 -12.41 6.92
CA SER A 568 -20.22 -13.42 6.96
C SER A 568 -20.90 -13.54 5.61
N THR A 569 -21.54 -14.69 5.34
CA THR A 569 -22.30 -14.90 4.11
C THR A 569 -23.40 -13.85 3.94
N ASP A 570 -24.12 -13.52 5.01
CA ASP A 570 -25.18 -12.52 4.96
C ASP A 570 -24.63 -11.11 4.66
N ARG A 571 -23.45 -10.78 5.20
CA ARG A 571 -22.78 -9.52 4.89
C ARG A 571 -22.31 -9.45 3.43
N MET A 572 -21.81 -10.55 2.89
CA MET A 572 -21.45 -10.64 1.47
C MET A 572 -22.67 -10.40 0.57
N HIS A 573 -23.82 -10.98 0.93
CA HIS A 573 -25.10 -10.73 0.24
C HIS A 573 -25.52 -9.26 0.35
N GLN A 574 -25.48 -8.70 1.56
CA GLN A 574 -25.83 -7.30 1.81
C GLN A 574 -24.94 -6.34 0.99
N LEU A 575 -23.63 -6.57 0.92
CA LEU A 575 -22.72 -5.74 0.13
C LEU A 575 -23.03 -5.77 -1.36
N ARG A 576 -23.38 -6.93 -1.92
CA ARG A 576 -23.84 -7.01 -3.33
C ARG A 576 -25.12 -6.22 -3.57
N GLU A 577 -26.07 -6.33 -2.65
CA GLU A 577 -27.29 -5.56 -2.71
C GLU A 577 -27.02 -4.05 -2.61
N ILE A 578 -26.21 -3.63 -1.64
CA ILE A 578 -25.80 -2.22 -1.48
C ILE A 578 -25.13 -1.70 -2.75
N TYR A 579 -24.20 -2.47 -3.35
CA TYR A 579 -23.59 -2.08 -4.61
C TYR A 579 -24.65 -1.81 -5.69
N THR A 580 -25.61 -2.72 -5.84
CA THR A 580 -26.68 -2.59 -6.83
C THR A 580 -27.58 -1.38 -6.57
N LEU A 581 -27.94 -1.15 -5.31
CA LEU A 581 -28.78 -0.02 -4.90
C LEU A 581 -28.07 1.33 -5.12
N LEU A 582 -26.81 1.42 -4.79
CA LEU A 582 -26.01 2.65 -4.95
C LEU A 582 -25.68 2.95 -6.42
N SER A 583 -25.39 1.91 -7.21
CA SER A 583 -25.01 2.06 -8.63
C SER A 583 -26.17 2.28 -9.60
N GLY A 584 -27.40 2.42 -9.09
CA GLY A 584 -28.59 2.58 -9.93
C GLY A 584 -28.97 1.30 -10.69
N GLY A 585 -28.77 0.14 -10.08
CA GLY A 585 -29.16 -1.17 -10.61
C GLY A 585 -28.06 -1.94 -11.35
N LYS A 586 -26.83 -1.45 -11.37
CA LYS A 586 -25.68 -2.23 -11.88
C LYS A 586 -25.22 -3.21 -10.82
N GLU A 587 -25.03 -4.45 -11.19
CA GLU A 587 -24.56 -5.48 -10.28
C GLU A 587 -23.03 -5.39 -10.08
N LEU A 588 -22.54 -5.82 -8.91
CA LEU A 588 -21.12 -5.94 -8.62
C LEU A 588 -20.49 -6.95 -9.61
N PRO A 589 -19.43 -6.59 -10.34
CA PRO A 589 -18.90 -7.42 -11.44
C PRO A 589 -18.49 -8.84 -11.05
N ALA A 590 -17.93 -8.98 -9.85
CA ALA A 590 -17.56 -10.26 -9.26
C ALA A 590 -17.52 -10.16 -7.74
N SER A 591 -17.76 -11.24 -7.01
CA SER A 591 -17.48 -11.37 -5.57
C SER A 591 -17.41 -12.85 -5.19
N LEU A 592 -16.81 -13.15 -4.04
CA LEU A 592 -16.95 -14.48 -3.45
C LEU A 592 -18.38 -14.69 -2.95
N ARG A 593 -18.86 -15.93 -2.99
CA ARG A 593 -20.20 -16.30 -2.48
C ARG A 593 -20.16 -16.62 -0.99
N ASP A 594 -19.18 -17.40 -0.56
CA ASP A 594 -19.17 -18.07 0.75
C ASP A 594 -17.77 -18.34 1.35
N ALA A 595 -16.71 -17.97 0.66
CA ALA A 595 -15.34 -18.22 1.08
C ALA A 595 -14.69 -16.95 1.66
N GLY A 596 -15.00 -16.61 2.91
CA GLY A 596 -14.32 -15.52 3.63
C GLY A 596 -12.82 -15.79 3.82
N GLY A 597 -12.02 -14.72 3.89
CA GLY A 597 -10.57 -14.80 4.13
C GLY A 597 -9.71 -15.00 2.88
N MET A 598 -10.32 -15.19 1.70
CA MET A 598 -9.62 -15.13 0.42
C MET A 598 -9.57 -13.69 -0.10
N TYR A 599 -8.47 -13.34 -0.73
CA TYR A 599 -8.33 -12.04 -1.40
C TYR A 599 -8.81 -12.13 -2.84
N ALA A 600 -9.68 -11.21 -3.25
CA ALA A 600 -10.22 -11.14 -4.60
C ALA A 600 -9.92 -9.78 -5.25
N LEU A 601 -9.34 -9.78 -6.45
CA LEU A 601 -9.16 -8.60 -7.30
C LEU A 601 -9.86 -8.85 -8.63
N ALA A 602 -10.76 -7.95 -9.02
CA ALA A 602 -11.43 -7.98 -10.29
C ALA A 602 -11.02 -6.79 -11.15
N ALA A 603 -10.82 -7.01 -12.45
CA ALA A 603 -10.45 -5.95 -13.39
C ALA A 603 -11.23 -6.08 -14.71
N LEU A 604 -11.74 -4.96 -15.19
CA LEU A 604 -12.61 -4.87 -16.35
C LEU A 604 -11.90 -4.18 -17.52
N SER A 605 -12.05 -4.70 -18.73
CA SER A 605 -11.56 -4.01 -19.94
C SER A 605 -12.34 -2.72 -20.20
N ALA A 606 -11.72 -1.76 -20.86
CA ALA A 606 -12.33 -0.45 -21.15
C ALA A 606 -13.64 -0.54 -21.96
N ASP A 607 -13.79 -1.57 -22.79
CA ASP A 607 -15.01 -1.82 -23.56
C ASP A 607 -16.09 -2.59 -22.77
N GLY A 608 -15.80 -2.95 -21.51
CA GLY A 608 -16.71 -3.69 -20.63
C GLY A 608 -17.00 -5.13 -21.04
N LYS A 609 -16.22 -5.72 -21.96
CA LYS A 609 -16.51 -7.05 -22.52
C LYS A 609 -15.64 -8.18 -21.99
N ARG A 610 -14.60 -7.85 -21.22
CA ARG A 610 -13.67 -8.81 -20.61
C ARG A 610 -13.49 -8.47 -19.14
N LEU A 611 -13.70 -9.45 -18.28
CA LEU A 611 -13.52 -9.38 -16.83
C LEU A 611 -12.49 -10.42 -16.44
N SER A 612 -11.42 -9.99 -15.77
CA SER A 612 -10.40 -10.85 -15.17
C SER A 612 -10.54 -10.81 -13.65
N VAL A 613 -10.53 -11.97 -13.00
CA VAL A 613 -10.64 -12.11 -11.55
C VAL A 613 -9.47 -12.93 -11.05
N LEU A 614 -8.64 -12.33 -10.20
CA LEU A 614 -7.58 -12.98 -9.43
C LEU A 614 -8.15 -13.37 -8.06
N LEU A 615 -7.91 -14.62 -7.64
CA LEU A 615 -8.14 -15.08 -6.28
C LEU A 615 -6.84 -15.53 -5.67
N CYS A 616 -6.61 -15.11 -4.40
CA CYS A 616 -5.47 -15.53 -3.59
C CYS A 616 -5.96 -16.11 -2.28
N ASN A 617 -5.34 -17.21 -1.84
CA ASN A 617 -5.57 -17.81 -0.53
C ASN A 617 -4.38 -17.53 0.40
N PRO A 618 -4.36 -16.42 1.15
CA PRO A 618 -3.30 -16.13 2.12
C PRO A 618 -3.42 -16.95 3.41
N GLY A 619 -4.46 -17.76 3.52
CA GLY A 619 -4.75 -18.59 4.69
C GLY A 619 -3.77 -19.75 4.84
N LYS A 620 -3.88 -20.44 5.99
CA LYS A 620 -3.06 -21.61 6.32
C LYS A 620 -3.67 -22.94 5.84
N ASP A 621 -4.94 -22.91 5.46
CA ASP A 621 -5.69 -24.09 5.03
C ASP A 621 -6.13 -23.94 3.56
N ALA A 622 -6.34 -25.07 2.90
CA ALA A 622 -6.92 -25.07 1.56
C ALA A 622 -8.40 -24.67 1.62
N VAL A 623 -8.82 -23.88 0.63
CA VAL A 623 -10.24 -23.57 0.40
C VAL A 623 -10.79 -24.53 -0.64
N SER A 624 -11.74 -25.37 -0.23
CA SER A 624 -12.40 -26.32 -1.12
C SER A 624 -13.45 -25.62 -1.98
N ALA A 625 -13.36 -25.79 -3.30
CA ALA A 625 -14.37 -25.34 -4.26
C ALA A 625 -14.84 -23.87 -4.06
N PRO A 626 -13.92 -22.87 -4.06
CA PRO A 626 -14.34 -21.49 -3.90
C PRO A 626 -15.31 -21.08 -5.00
N CYS A 627 -16.38 -20.36 -4.62
CA CYS A 627 -17.45 -19.96 -5.52
C CYS A 627 -17.39 -18.46 -5.81
N LEU A 628 -17.41 -18.09 -7.10
CA LEU A 628 -17.52 -16.71 -7.58
C LEU A 628 -18.94 -16.41 -8.05
N GLU A 629 -19.56 -15.39 -7.45
CA GLU A 629 -20.74 -14.74 -8.00
C GLU A 629 -20.35 -13.84 -9.16
N ILE A 630 -20.83 -14.19 -10.34
CA ILE A 630 -20.58 -13.44 -11.57
C ILE A 630 -21.94 -13.17 -12.23
N PRO A 631 -22.54 -11.98 -11.97
CA PRO A 631 -23.83 -11.65 -12.56
C PRO A 631 -23.72 -11.40 -14.06
N GLY A 632 -24.84 -11.54 -14.76
CA GLY A 632 -24.92 -11.29 -16.20
C GLY A 632 -24.51 -12.45 -17.09
N LYS A 633 -24.31 -12.18 -18.39
CA LYS A 633 -24.09 -13.20 -19.43
C LYS A 633 -22.60 -13.37 -19.76
N TRP A 634 -21.82 -13.69 -18.76
CA TRP A 634 -20.39 -13.97 -18.93
C TRP A 634 -20.15 -15.46 -19.23
N SER A 635 -19.19 -15.73 -20.10
CA SER A 635 -18.66 -17.07 -20.34
C SER A 635 -17.18 -17.10 -19.95
N VAL A 636 -16.72 -18.20 -19.35
CA VAL A 636 -15.31 -18.42 -19.08
C VAL A 636 -14.56 -18.46 -20.42
N SER A 637 -13.62 -17.58 -20.61
CA SER A 637 -12.77 -17.51 -21.80
C SER A 637 -11.41 -18.14 -21.58
N ARG A 638 -10.88 -18.04 -20.36
CA ARG A 638 -9.60 -18.61 -19.98
C ARG A 638 -9.49 -18.79 -18.46
N THR A 639 -8.76 -19.80 -18.03
CA THR A 639 -8.39 -20.01 -16.63
C THR A 639 -6.88 -20.18 -16.52
N LEU A 640 -6.35 -19.87 -15.33
CA LEU A 640 -4.96 -20.11 -14.96
C LEU A 640 -4.95 -20.70 -13.55
N ARG A 641 -4.31 -21.85 -13.35
CA ARG A 641 -4.23 -22.63 -12.10
C ARG A 641 -5.58 -23.05 -11.51
N THR A 642 -6.63 -23.13 -12.30
CA THR A 642 -7.94 -23.62 -11.86
C THR A 642 -8.75 -24.13 -13.04
N GLU A 643 -9.70 -25.00 -12.76
CA GLU A 643 -10.85 -25.28 -13.61
C GLU A 643 -12.05 -24.52 -13.07
N ALA A 644 -13.00 -24.17 -13.92
CA ALA A 644 -14.19 -23.43 -13.54
C ALA A 644 -15.43 -24.06 -14.16
N ALA A 645 -16.42 -24.40 -13.34
CA ALA A 645 -17.72 -24.90 -13.75
C ALA A 645 -18.85 -23.97 -13.28
N ARG A 646 -19.93 -23.85 -14.05
CA ARG A 646 -21.12 -23.12 -13.59
C ARG A 646 -22.06 -24.06 -12.86
N GLU A 647 -22.36 -23.70 -11.62
CA GLU A 647 -23.31 -24.39 -10.75
C GLU A 647 -24.18 -23.35 -10.03
N ASP A 648 -25.48 -23.51 -10.04
CA ASP A 648 -26.45 -22.63 -9.35
C ASP A 648 -26.20 -21.11 -9.55
N GLY A 649 -25.82 -20.74 -10.79
CA GLY A 649 -25.61 -19.34 -11.17
C GLY A 649 -24.21 -18.79 -10.84
N ALA A 650 -23.41 -19.48 -10.03
CA ALA A 650 -22.02 -19.10 -9.70
C ALA A 650 -20.99 -19.89 -10.51
N LEU A 651 -19.74 -19.47 -10.45
CA LEU A 651 -18.59 -20.25 -10.91
C LEU A 651 -17.96 -20.97 -9.72
N VAL A 652 -17.99 -22.28 -9.74
CA VAL A 652 -17.27 -23.14 -8.80
C VAL A 652 -15.89 -23.42 -9.37
N LEU A 653 -14.85 -23.19 -8.59
CA LEU A 653 -13.46 -23.35 -8.98
C LEU A 653 -12.85 -24.59 -8.32
N SER A 654 -11.73 -25.06 -8.86
CA SER A 654 -10.92 -26.09 -8.22
C SER A 654 -10.46 -25.64 -6.82
N SER A 655 -10.22 -26.60 -5.93
CA SER A 655 -9.67 -26.32 -4.60
C SER A 655 -8.39 -25.48 -4.69
N LEU A 656 -8.31 -24.44 -3.84
CA LEU A 656 -7.18 -23.50 -3.80
C LEU A 656 -6.35 -23.78 -2.53
N PRO A 657 -5.12 -24.30 -2.66
CA PRO A 657 -4.30 -24.62 -1.49
C PRO A 657 -3.91 -23.37 -0.69
N ALA A 658 -3.42 -23.56 0.52
CA ALA A 658 -2.78 -22.50 1.30
C ALA A 658 -1.64 -21.87 0.51
N GLY A 659 -1.57 -20.55 0.47
CA GLY A 659 -0.59 -19.83 -0.35
C GLY A 659 -0.81 -19.95 -1.86
N GLY A 660 -1.94 -20.52 -2.29
CA GLY A 660 -2.29 -20.68 -3.71
C GLY A 660 -3.01 -19.47 -4.29
N TRP A 661 -2.98 -19.38 -5.61
CA TRP A 661 -3.68 -18.36 -6.38
C TRP A 661 -4.20 -18.92 -7.71
N CYS A 662 -5.22 -18.28 -8.27
CA CYS A 662 -5.73 -18.61 -9.59
C CYS A 662 -6.36 -17.39 -10.27
N VAL A 663 -6.53 -17.48 -11.59
CA VAL A 663 -7.21 -16.45 -12.38
C VAL A 663 -8.30 -17.08 -13.23
N VAL A 664 -9.46 -16.39 -13.26
CA VAL A 664 -10.53 -16.66 -14.22
C VAL A 664 -10.74 -15.43 -15.08
N GLN A 665 -10.66 -15.59 -16.39
CA GLN A 665 -11.02 -14.54 -17.33
C GLN A 665 -12.35 -14.91 -18.01
N LEU A 666 -13.23 -13.92 -18.06
CA LEU A 666 -14.57 -14.02 -18.60
C LEU A 666 -14.74 -13.05 -19.78
N ALA A 667 -15.56 -13.45 -20.74
CA ALA A 667 -15.92 -12.59 -21.87
C ALA A 667 -17.43 -12.63 -22.11
N ILE A 668 -17.97 -11.54 -22.60
CA ILE A 668 -19.34 -11.51 -23.12
C ILE A 668 -19.33 -12.26 -24.46
N PRO A 669 -20.15 -13.33 -24.64
CA PRO A 669 -20.22 -14.04 -25.89
C PRO A 669 -20.55 -13.10 -27.04
N ALA A 670 -19.84 -13.20 -28.17
CA ALA A 670 -20.21 -12.51 -29.37
C ALA A 670 -21.65 -12.92 -29.71
N SER A 671 -22.60 -11.98 -29.71
CA SER A 671 -23.96 -12.27 -30.13
C SER A 671 -23.90 -12.94 -31.49
N THR A 672 -24.40 -14.15 -31.61
CA THR A 672 -24.61 -14.81 -32.90
C THR A 672 -25.51 -13.87 -33.69
N ARG A 673 -24.92 -13.04 -34.57
CA ARG A 673 -25.68 -12.35 -35.59
C ARG A 673 -26.30 -13.46 -36.42
N ARG A 674 -27.61 -13.75 -36.19
CA ARG A 674 -28.39 -14.45 -37.17
C ARG A 674 -28.25 -13.63 -38.45
N ARG A 675 -27.49 -14.14 -39.42
CA ARG A 675 -27.58 -13.72 -40.81
C ARG A 675 -29.01 -14.00 -41.20
N PHE A 676 -29.88 -13.03 -41.14
CA PHE A 676 -31.09 -13.04 -41.95
C PHE A 676 -30.59 -12.87 -43.38
N SER A 677 -30.47 -13.99 -44.11
CA SER A 677 -30.52 -13.97 -45.54
C SER A 677 -31.92 -13.49 -45.88
N CYS A 678 -32.06 -12.26 -46.39
CA CYS A 678 -33.24 -11.89 -47.14
C CYS A 678 -33.34 -12.75 -48.35
N PRO A 679 -34.58 -13.18 -48.71
CA PRO A 679 -34.85 -13.97 -49.88
C PRO A 679 -34.58 -13.18 -51.18
#